data_31117c396456e807ba48e88559fad8e5
#
_entry.id   31117c396456e807ba48e88559fad8e5
#
_cell.length_a   1.000
_cell.length_b   1.000
_cell.length_c   1.000
_cell.angle_alpha   90.00
_cell.angle_beta   90.00
_cell.angle_gamma   90.00
#
_symmetry.space_group_name_H-M   'P 1'
#
loop_
_entity.id
_entity.type
_entity.pdbx_description
1 polymer ?
#
loop_
_entity_poly.entity_id
_entity_poly.type
_entity_poly.pdbx_seq_one_letter_code
_entity_poly.pdbx_strand_id
1 'polypeptide(L)'
;MKKFYTQSSEEVLRQLNAGVNGLTAEEVKRRQEKYGPNKLKEAEKATWFQRFMAQLKDPMLIILMIAAVVSAATTVLDYFQTGAELGEGLVEVGIILIVVLLNAILGVIQESKAEAAIEALQTMTAATCKVIREGKQQVIHSDELVPGDIVVLEAGDAVPADGRIIENASLKIEEAALTGESVPVNKMIDVLNLSGGNDEVPLGDRKNMCYMGSTVVYGRGKAVITETGMDTEMGKIADALAQAQDEQTPLQRKLDQLGKTLSWLVLGICVFIFAFNLLMKQDFSIGGILGTFMVAVSLAVAAIPEGLATVVTVVLSIGVTRMSQRNAVIRRLTAVETLGCTQVICSDKTGTLTQNKMTVVDHIGDTQLLAKAMALCSDANLNENNQAEGEPTECALVNFAYSVGLHKAEMEQGSPRVDEAPFDSGRKMMSTIHDLGGKFIQYTKGGPDVVLSRCAFYWDDGDIKPMTEEKRVEIMTANKEMADKALRVLAAAMRNWDFRPVDNTPEFLEQELIFVGLTGMIDPVRPEVKAAIEECRAAGICPVMITGDHKDTAVAIAKELGIITDASEAITGAELDAISDEDICEFVKKYGVYARVQPEHKTRIVTAWKANGAITAMTGDGVNDAPSIKSADIGVGMGITGTDVTKNVADMVLADDNFATIVSAVGEGRRIYDNIRKAIQFLLASNMSEVLGVFFATLMGFVLLNPVHLLFINLVTDCFPALALGMEKAEPDTMNRPPRNSKDGIFAGGLGFDVVYQGVLVTIITLAAYLIGASFEFGGDWFAALRNVGESGHGMTMAFLTMSMCEIFHSFNLRSQRKSVFTLKGQNKVLWAAMLGSLLLTTLVIEVGPIARAFGFTMIGITEYAISIGLAILVIPVVETVKLFQRMASKH
;
A
#
# COMPACT_ATOMS: atom_id res chain seq x y z
N MET A 1 15.53 -25.19 -29.53
CA MET A 1 15.93 -24.76 -28.19
C MET A 1 17.25 -25.38 -27.82
N LYS A 2 18.14 -24.63 -27.18
CA LYS A 2 19.38 -25.18 -26.63
C LYS A 2 19.03 -25.98 -25.37
N LYS A 3 19.32 -27.29 -25.36
CA LYS A 3 18.98 -28.17 -24.23
C LYS A 3 20.09 -28.10 -23.16
N PHE A 4 20.18 -26.99 -22.42
CA PHE A 4 21.21 -26.77 -21.42
C PHE A 4 21.22 -27.83 -20.28
N TYR A 5 20.11 -28.47 -20.03
CA TYR A 5 19.98 -29.55 -19.03
C TYR A 5 20.70 -30.88 -19.43
N THR A 6 21.01 -31.06 -20.70
CA THR A 6 21.77 -32.23 -21.21
C THR A 6 23.26 -31.94 -21.33
N GLN A 7 23.75 -30.80 -20.90
CA GLN A 7 25.15 -30.36 -20.98
C GLN A 7 25.76 -30.24 -19.59
N SER A 8 27.07 -30.47 -19.50
CA SER A 8 27.79 -30.21 -18.26
C SER A 8 27.83 -28.73 -17.94
N SER A 9 28.03 -28.36 -16.68
CA SER A 9 28.15 -26.97 -16.24
C SER A 9 29.27 -26.22 -16.97
N GLU A 10 30.38 -26.89 -17.22
CA GLU A 10 31.53 -26.34 -17.95
C GLU A 10 31.23 -26.08 -19.44
N GLU A 11 30.48 -26.98 -20.08
CA GLU A 11 30.04 -26.80 -21.47
C GLU A 11 29.10 -25.63 -21.62
N VAL A 12 28.16 -25.46 -20.67
CA VAL A 12 27.21 -24.34 -20.67
C VAL A 12 27.94 -23.02 -20.45
N LEU A 13 28.88 -22.96 -19.50
CA LEU A 13 29.72 -21.76 -19.28
C LEU A 13 30.51 -21.40 -20.55
N ARG A 14 31.13 -22.37 -21.21
CA ARG A 14 31.85 -22.15 -22.48
C ARG A 14 30.92 -21.68 -23.60
N GLN A 15 29.76 -22.27 -23.72
CA GLN A 15 28.77 -21.89 -24.75
C GLN A 15 28.23 -20.48 -24.56
N LEU A 16 28.11 -20.04 -23.31
CA LEU A 16 27.67 -18.69 -22.95
C LEU A 16 28.83 -17.70 -22.90
N ASN A 17 30.08 -18.11 -23.22
CA ASN A 17 31.27 -17.31 -23.04
C ASN A 17 31.34 -16.66 -21.65
N ALA A 18 31.03 -17.44 -20.60
CA ALA A 18 31.03 -17.02 -19.21
C ALA A 18 32.11 -17.79 -18.45
N GLY A 19 32.77 -17.12 -17.53
CA GLY A 19 33.73 -17.76 -16.59
C GLY A 19 33.13 -17.90 -15.20
N VAL A 20 33.67 -18.76 -14.36
CA VAL A 20 33.30 -18.92 -12.94
C VAL A 20 33.42 -17.61 -12.12
N ASN A 21 34.19 -16.65 -12.58
CA ASN A 21 34.34 -15.31 -11.97
C ASN A 21 33.30 -14.30 -12.49
N GLY A 22 32.35 -14.75 -13.32
CA GLY A 22 31.30 -13.89 -13.89
C GLY A 22 31.78 -13.08 -15.11
N LEU A 23 30.90 -12.20 -15.59
CA LEU A 23 31.13 -11.35 -16.75
C LEU A 23 31.85 -10.06 -16.38
N THR A 24 32.56 -9.46 -17.36
CA THR A 24 33.10 -8.10 -17.24
C THR A 24 32.01 -7.05 -17.51
N ALA A 25 32.22 -5.83 -16.98
CA ALA A 25 31.27 -4.72 -17.17
C ALA A 25 31.00 -4.39 -18.64
N GLU A 26 32.02 -4.47 -19.50
CA GLU A 26 31.90 -4.23 -20.96
C GLU A 26 31.02 -5.32 -21.64
N GLU A 27 31.22 -6.57 -21.25
CA GLU A 27 30.49 -7.69 -21.80
C GLU A 27 29.00 -7.65 -21.33
N VAL A 28 28.74 -7.27 -20.08
CA VAL A 28 27.38 -7.05 -19.57
C VAL A 28 26.66 -6.01 -20.41
N LYS A 29 27.28 -4.85 -20.64
CA LYS A 29 26.66 -3.76 -21.43
C LYS A 29 26.34 -4.22 -22.86
N ARG A 30 27.29 -4.92 -23.50
CA ARG A 30 27.08 -5.48 -24.85
C ARG A 30 25.92 -6.48 -24.88
N ARG A 31 25.76 -7.29 -23.82
CA ARG A 31 24.67 -8.26 -23.74
C ARG A 31 23.34 -7.58 -23.42
N GLN A 32 23.31 -6.56 -22.60
CA GLN A 32 22.10 -5.76 -22.36
C GLN A 32 21.57 -5.11 -23.65
N GLU A 33 22.48 -4.59 -24.49
CA GLU A 33 22.10 -4.05 -25.82
C GLU A 33 21.56 -5.14 -26.76
N LYS A 34 22.05 -6.37 -26.65
CA LYS A 34 21.66 -7.49 -27.52
C LYS A 34 20.39 -8.19 -27.09
N TYR A 35 20.23 -8.46 -25.79
CA TYR A 35 19.15 -9.28 -25.25
C TYR A 35 18.02 -8.45 -24.62
N GLY A 36 18.27 -7.17 -24.36
CA GLY A 36 17.34 -6.29 -23.66
C GLY A 36 17.29 -6.57 -22.14
N PRO A 37 16.39 -5.88 -21.42
CA PRO A 37 16.22 -6.06 -19.98
C PRO A 37 15.53 -7.41 -19.69
N ASN A 38 15.85 -7.99 -18.54
CA ASN A 38 15.22 -9.20 -18.03
C ASN A 38 13.82 -8.88 -17.46
N LYS A 39 12.89 -8.56 -18.34
CA LYS A 39 11.48 -8.25 -18.02
C LYS A 39 10.55 -9.06 -18.90
N LEU A 40 9.45 -9.50 -18.30
CA LEU A 40 8.32 -10.03 -19.07
C LEU A 40 7.67 -8.87 -19.85
N LYS A 41 7.16 -9.16 -21.03
CA LYS A 41 6.48 -8.16 -21.86
C LYS A 41 5.20 -7.73 -21.11
N GLU A 42 5.18 -6.49 -20.69
CA GLU A 42 3.97 -5.86 -20.16
C GLU A 42 2.95 -5.71 -21.30
N ALA A 43 1.67 -5.71 -20.97
CA ALA A 43 0.62 -5.40 -21.94
C ALA A 43 0.94 -4.06 -22.63
N GLU A 44 0.80 -4.00 -23.95
CA GLU A 44 1.07 -2.77 -24.70
C GLU A 44 0.20 -1.64 -24.15
N LYS A 45 0.85 -0.58 -23.65
CA LYS A 45 0.14 0.59 -23.15
C LYS A 45 -0.69 1.19 -24.26
N ALA A 46 -1.95 1.44 -23.99
CA ALA A 46 -2.82 2.12 -24.92
C ALA A 46 -2.21 3.48 -25.30
N THR A 47 -2.07 3.73 -26.59
CA THR A 47 -1.58 5.02 -27.08
C THR A 47 -2.56 6.13 -26.71
N TRP A 48 -2.09 7.38 -26.64
CA TRP A 48 -2.96 8.54 -26.38
C TRP A 48 -4.19 8.55 -27.30
N PHE A 49 -4.01 8.22 -28.58
CA PHE A 49 -5.09 8.18 -29.56
C PHE A 49 -6.08 7.02 -29.30
N GLN A 50 -5.60 5.86 -28.88
CA GLN A 50 -6.47 4.73 -28.51
C GLN A 50 -7.33 5.06 -27.29
N ARG A 51 -6.74 5.71 -26.27
CA ARG A 51 -7.48 6.19 -25.09
C ARG A 51 -8.50 7.25 -25.48
N PHE A 52 -8.12 8.20 -26.31
CA PHE A 52 -9.04 9.20 -26.82
C PHE A 52 -10.23 8.58 -27.57
N MET A 53 -9.98 7.59 -28.43
CA MET A 53 -11.05 6.84 -29.10
C MET A 53 -11.89 6.01 -28.13
N ALA A 54 -11.30 5.50 -27.03
CA ALA A 54 -12.03 4.81 -25.98
C ALA A 54 -12.95 5.77 -25.21
N GLN A 55 -12.48 6.97 -24.89
CA GLN A 55 -13.31 8.01 -24.26
C GLN A 55 -14.49 8.40 -25.13
N LEU A 56 -14.33 8.53 -26.45
CA LEU A 56 -15.44 8.82 -27.36
C LEU A 56 -16.50 7.69 -27.44
N LYS A 57 -16.20 6.49 -26.94
CA LYS A 57 -17.17 5.39 -26.80
C LYS A 57 -17.96 5.45 -25.49
N ASP A 58 -17.68 6.42 -24.64
CA ASP A 58 -18.48 6.65 -23.44
C ASP A 58 -19.95 6.87 -23.83
N PRO A 59 -20.91 6.19 -23.20
CA PRO A 59 -22.33 6.30 -23.52
C PRO A 59 -22.84 7.73 -23.52
N MET A 60 -22.29 8.57 -22.67
CA MET A 60 -22.70 9.96 -22.54
C MET A 60 -22.20 10.82 -23.70
N LEU A 61 -20.93 10.68 -24.09
CA LEU A 61 -20.41 11.38 -25.26
C LEU A 61 -21.10 10.92 -26.55
N ILE A 62 -21.54 9.65 -26.60
CA ILE A 62 -22.37 9.15 -27.70
C ILE A 62 -23.74 9.86 -27.72
N ILE A 63 -24.39 10.02 -26.55
CA ILE A 63 -25.67 10.74 -26.45
C ILE A 63 -25.51 12.20 -26.90
N LEU A 64 -24.43 12.86 -26.47
CA LEU A 64 -24.15 14.24 -26.89
C LEU A 64 -23.82 14.34 -28.39
N MET A 65 -23.10 13.39 -28.96
CA MET A 65 -22.87 13.34 -30.40
C MET A 65 -24.18 13.15 -31.16
N ILE A 66 -25.09 12.31 -30.65
CA ILE A 66 -26.43 12.15 -31.24
C ILE A 66 -27.21 13.47 -31.12
N ALA A 67 -27.15 14.13 -29.98
CA ALA A 67 -27.78 15.45 -29.78
C ALA A 67 -27.24 16.50 -30.74
N ALA A 68 -25.91 16.53 -30.97
CA ALA A 68 -25.29 17.42 -31.98
C ALA A 68 -25.78 17.14 -33.40
N VAL A 69 -25.93 15.86 -33.75
CA VAL A 69 -26.46 15.48 -35.08
C VAL A 69 -27.93 15.88 -35.20
N VAL A 70 -28.73 15.68 -34.16
CA VAL A 70 -30.13 16.08 -34.11
C VAL A 70 -30.27 17.61 -34.18
N SER A 71 -29.47 18.39 -33.42
CA SER A 71 -29.47 19.84 -33.48
C SER A 71 -29.05 20.35 -34.85
N ALA A 72 -28.03 19.74 -35.50
CA ALA A 72 -27.65 20.08 -36.83
C ALA A 72 -28.80 19.81 -37.85
N ALA A 73 -29.47 18.67 -37.73
CA ALA A 73 -30.59 18.31 -38.60
C ALA A 73 -31.77 19.25 -38.41
N THR A 74 -32.11 19.67 -37.18
CA THR A 74 -33.17 20.67 -36.94
C THR A 74 -32.81 22.02 -37.52
N THR A 75 -31.58 22.50 -37.33
CA THR A 75 -31.12 23.77 -37.86
C THR A 75 -31.23 23.80 -39.39
N VAL A 76 -30.84 22.71 -40.06
CA VAL A 76 -30.94 22.59 -41.50
C VAL A 76 -32.42 22.55 -41.95
N LEU A 77 -33.28 21.84 -41.25
CA LEU A 77 -34.71 21.77 -41.55
C LEU A 77 -35.37 23.14 -41.38
N ASP A 78 -35.09 23.87 -40.32
CA ASP A 78 -35.63 25.22 -40.04
C ASP A 78 -35.17 26.22 -41.09
N TYR A 79 -33.93 26.14 -41.56
CA TYR A 79 -33.44 26.92 -42.70
C TYR A 79 -34.27 26.70 -43.96
N PHE A 80 -34.57 25.44 -44.29
CA PHE A 80 -35.37 25.13 -45.49
C PHE A 80 -36.87 25.51 -45.36
N GLN A 81 -37.43 25.50 -44.13
CA GLN A 81 -38.86 25.75 -43.88
C GLN A 81 -39.17 27.22 -43.62
N THR A 82 -38.33 27.93 -42.90
CA THR A 82 -38.59 29.29 -42.36
C THR A 82 -37.64 30.33 -42.90
N GLY A 83 -36.52 29.95 -43.55
CA GLY A 83 -35.46 30.85 -43.99
C GLY A 83 -34.64 31.42 -42.82
N ALA A 84 -34.65 30.76 -41.66
CA ALA A 84 -33.88 31.13 -40.46
C ALA A 84 -32.36 31.15 -40.74
N GLU A 85 -31.62 31.98 -40.03
CA GLU A 85 -30.15 32.05 -40.24
C GLU A 85 -29.47 30.72 -39.76
N LEU A 86 -28.77 30.09 -40.68
CA LEU A 86 -27.96 28.86 -40.43
C LEU A 86 -26.86 29.10 -39.36
N GLY A 87 -26.48 30.34 -39.13
CA GLY A 87 -25.31 30.71 -38.33
C GLY A 87 -25.48 30.33 -36.83
N GLU A 88 -26.60 30.65 -36.21
CA GLU A 88 -26.83 30.43 -34.77
C GLU A 88 -26.92 28.95 -34.41
N GLY A 89 -27.68 28.16 -35.19
CA GLY A 89 -27.79 26.73 -34.92
C GLY A 89 -26.50 25.94 -35.19
N LEU A 90 -25.68 26.35 -36.17
CA LEU A 90 -24.36 25.73 -36.38
C LEU A 90 -23.35 26.08 -35.27
N VAL A 91 -23.48 27.23 -34.62
CA VAL A 91 -22.67 27.63 -33.46
C VAL A 91 -22.99 26.71 -32.27
N GLU A 92 -24.27 26.44 -32.02
CA GLU A 92 -24.68 25.49 -30.95
C GLU A 92 -24.09 24.08 -31.18
N VAL A 93 -24.19 23.55 -32.38
CA VAL A 93 -23.58 22.27 -32.76
C VAL A 93 -22.06 22.30 -32.57
N GLY A 94 -21.41 23.40 -32.94
CA GLY A 94 -19.97 23.59 -32.77
C GLY A 94 -19.56 23.56 -31.28
N ILE A 95 -20.35 24.16 -30.42
CA ILE A 95 -20.09 24.17 -28.97
C ILE A 95 -20.24 22.78 -28.38
N ILE A 96 -21.31 22.05 -28.72
CA ILE A 96 -21.49 20.67 -28.27
C ILE A 96 -20.26 19.81 -28.64
N LEU A 97 -19.78 19.94 -29.91
CA LEU A 97 -18.61 19.20 -30.35
C LEU A 97 -17.32 19.64 -29.66
N ILE A 98 -17.12 20.92 -29.37
CA ILE A 98 -15.97 21.42 -28.61
C ILE A 98 -15.98 20.85 -27.20
N VAL A 99 -17.15 20.84 -26.55
CA VAL A 99 -17.29 20.32 -25.20
C VAL A 99 -17.07 18.81 -25.17
N VAL A 100 -17.59 18.05 -26.13
CA VAL A 100 -17.29 16.61 -26.28
C VAL A 100 -15.78 16.39 -26.44
N LEU A 101 -15.11 17.20 -27.26
CA LEU A 101 -13.67 17.11 -27.45
C LEU A 101 -12.89 17.42 -26.16
N LEU A 102 -13.26 18.48 -25.45
CA LEU A 102 -12.64 18.87 -24.18
C LEU A 102 -12.81 17.78 -23.12
N ASN A 103 -14.00 17.21 -23.01
CA ASN A 103 -14.28 16.13 -22.06
C ASN A 103 -13.43 14.89 -22.37
N ALA A 104 -13.38 14.47 -23.64
CA ALA A 104 -12.54 13.34 -24.06
C ALA A 104 -11.04 13.59 -23.78
N ILE A 105 -10.54 14.80 -24.02
CA ILE A 105 -9.14 15.17 -23.73
C ILE A 105 -8.87 15.14 -22.22
N LEU A 106 -9.77 15.70 -21.41
CA LEU A 106 -9.62 15.70 -19.94
C LEU A 106 -9.68 14.29 -19.38
N GLY A 107 -10.56 13.45 -19.88
CA GLY A 107 -10.62 12.03 -19.51
C GLY A 107 -9.30 11.32 -19.77
N VAL A 108 -8.70 11.51 -20.95
CA VAL A 108 -7.37 10.95 -21.28
C VAL A 108 -6.28 11.46 -20.34
N ILE A 109 -6.26 12.76 -20.03
CA ILE A 109 -5.28 13.35 -19.11
C ILE A 109 -5.41 12.76 -17.71
N GLN A 110 -6.63 12.61 -17.21
CA GLN A 110 -6.91 12.05 -15.88
C GLN A 110 -6.50 10.58 -15.82
N GLU A 111 -6.87 9.78 -16.83
CA GLU A 111 -6.50 8.36 -16.93
C GLU A 111 -4.99 8.19 -17.01
N SER A 112 -4.30 8.98 -17.84
CA SER A 112 -2.84 8.93 -17.96
C SER A 112 -2.11 9.30 -16.67
N LYS A 113 -2.62 10.25 -15.90
CA LYS A 113 -2.05 10.60 -14.59
C LYS A 113 -2.25 9.49 -13.55
N ALA A 114 -3.40 8.86 -13.54
CA ALA A 114 -3.69 7.74 -12.65
C ALA A 114 -2.76 6.55 -12.93
N GLU A 115 -2.57 6.21 -14.20
CA GLU A 115 -1.71 5.12 -14.64
C GLU A 115 -0.21 5.41 -14.37
N ALA A 116 0.26 6.62 -14.66
CA ALA A 116 1.64 7.02 -14.36
C ALA A 116 1.97 6.94 -12.86
N ALA A 117 1.01 7.21 -11.99
CA ALA A 117 1.20 7.09 -10.54
C ALA A 117 1.26 5.62 -10.10
N ILE A 118 0.49 4.73 -10.71
CA ILE A 118 0.55 3.27 -10.46
C ILE A 118 1.90 2.71 -10.95
N GLU A 119 2.38 3.12 -12.13
CA GLU A 119 3.66 2.69 -12.68
C GLU A 119 4.86 3.11 -11.81
N ALA A 120 4.84 4.35 -11.29
CA ALA A 120 5.87 4.82 -10.38
C ALA A 120 5.99 3.96 -9.11
N LEU A 121 4.90 3.34 -8.66
CA LEU A 121 4.90 2.41 -7.53
C LEU A 121 5.52 1.06 -7.88
N GLN A 122 5.23 0.53 -9.06
CA GLN A 122 5.80 -0.75 -9.51
C GLN A 122 7.33 -0.67 -9.62
N THR A 123 7.87 0.46 -10.07
CA THR A 123 9.33 0.68 -10.15
C THR A 123 10.01 0.74 -8.78
N MET A 124 9.32 1.17 -7.73
CA MET A 124 9.86 1.20 -6.35
C MET A 124 9.99 -0.18 -5.70
N THR A 125 9.33 -1.21 -6.25
CA THR A 125 9.34 -2.60 -5.77
C THR A 125 10.14 -3.53 -6.66
N ALA A 126 11.02 -3.01 -7.53
CA ALA A 126 11.82 -3.83 -8.43
C ALA A 126 12.66 -4.86 -7.65
N ALA A 127 12.54 -6.13 -8.04
CA ALA A 127 13.27 -7.22 -7.42
C ALA A 127 14.78 -7.06 -7.63
N THR A 128 15.58 -7.41 -6.62
CA THR A 128 17.04 -7.43 -6.68
C THR A 128 17.57 -8.86 -6.66
N CYS A 129 18.77 -9.08 -7.16
CA CYS A 129 19.43 -10.38 -7.09
C CYS A 129 20.92 -10.24 -6.85
N LYS A 130 21.53 -11.31 -6.30
CA LYS A 130 22.96 -11.39 -6.01
C LYS A 130 23.66 -12.01 -7.20
N VAL A 131 24.62 -11.30 -7.80
CA VAL A 131 25.39 -11.78 -8.96
C VAL A 131 26.89 -11.73 -8.66
N ILE A 132 27.64 -12.61 -9.33
CA ILE A 132 29.10 -12.59 -9.34
C ILE A 132 29.53 -11.98 -10.68
N ARG A 133 30.18 -10.82 -10.65
CA ARG A 133 30.80 -10.16 -11.80
C ARG A 133 32.21 -9.76 -11.44
N GLU A 134 33.17 -10.02 -12.33
CA GLU A 134 34.62 -9.74 -12.10
C GLU A 134 35.17 -10.35 -10.80
N GLY A 135 34.66 -11.52 -10.40
CA GLY A 135 35.07 -12.22 -9.18
C GLY A 135 34.51 -11.61 -7.88
N LYS A 136 33.68 -10.60 -7.94
CA LYS A 136 33.04 -9.96 -6.77
C LYS A 136 31.52 -10.20 -6.77
N GLN A 137 31.00 -10.52 -5.60
CA GLN A 137 29.54 -10.57 -5.40
C GLN A 137 28.99 -9.15 -5.27
N GLN A 138 27.93 -8.85 -5.99
CA GLN A 138 27.22 -7.56 -5.95
C GLN A 138 25.72 -7.79 -6.06
N VAL A 139 24.93 -6.86 -5.51
CA VAL A 139 23.47 -6.84 -5.62
C VAL A 139 23.09 -5.90 -6.75
N ILE A 140 22.29 -6.41 -7.71
CA ILE A 140 21.79 -5.62 -8.84
C ILE A 140 20.27 -5.74 -8.93
N HIS A 141 19.65 -4.87 -9.71
CA HIS A 141 18.25 -5.08 -10.09
C HIS A 141 18.12 -6.29 -11.01
N SER A 142 17.09 -7.10 -10.80
CA SER A 142 16.85 -8.32 -11.58
C SER A 142 16.67 -8.06 -13.08
N ASP A 143 16.21 -6.86 -13.45
CA ASP A 143 16.05 -6.44 -14.86
C ASP A 143 17.39 -6.16 -15.58
N GLU A 144 18.49 -6.01 -14.83
CA GLU A 144 19.83 -5.81 -15.38
C GLU A 144 20.57 -7.13 -15.69
N LEU A 145 19.93 -8.29 -15.38
CA LEU A 145 20.52 -9.60 -15.66
C LEU A 145 20.62 -9.87 -17.17
N VAL A 146 21.70 -10.54 -17.53
CA VAL A 146 21.94 -10.98 -18.91
C VAL A 146 22.32 -12.48 -18.94
N PRO A 147 22.05 -13.19 -20.06
CA PRO A 147 22.53 -14.57 -20.22
C PRO A 147 24.04 -14.64 -20.03
N GLY A 148 24.50 -15.57 -19.17
CA GLY A 148 25.92 -15.74 -18.79
C GLY A 148 26.29 -15.12 -17.44
N ASP A 149 25.43 -14.33 -16.80
CA ASP A 149 25.63 -13.91 -15.41
C ASP A 149 25.59 -15.11 -14.47
N ILE A 150 26.37 -15.06 -13.39
CA ILE A 150 26.35 -16.07 -12.33
C ILE A 150 25.55 -15.50 -11.16
N VAL A 151 24.41 -16.10 -10.87
CA VAL A 151 23.54 -15.74 -9.76
C VAL A 151 23.82 -16.61 -8.55
N VAL A 152 23.88 -16.02 -7.37
CA VAL A 152 23.93 -16.69 -6.08
C VAL A 152 22.50 -16.84 -5.56
N LEU A 153 22.12 -18.07 -5.23
CA LEU A 153 20.78 -18.44 -4.77
C LEU A 153 20.87 -18.96 -3.33
N GLU A 154 20.10 -18.37 -2.43
CA GLU A 154 20.00 -18.75 -1.03
C GLU A 154 18.52 -18.94 -0.63
N ALA A 155 18.28 -19.70 0.45
CA ALA A 155 16.92 -19.90 0.93
C ALA A 155 16.21 -18.56 1.19
N GLY A 156 15.04 -18.37 0.55
CA GLY A 156 14.27 -17.12 0.58
C GLY A 156 14.40 -16.24 -0.65
N ASP A 157 15.37 -16.52 -1.53
CA ASP A 157 15.54 -15.78 -2.78
C ASP A 157 14.52 -16.26 -3.84
N ALA A 158 14.01 -15.33 -4.63
CA ALA A 158 13.30 -15.65 -5.87
C ALA A 158 14.33 -15.91 -6.98
N VAL A 159 14.07 -16.90 -7.84
CA VAL A 159 14.89 -17.17 -9.03
C VAL A 159 14.60 -16.09 -10.08
N PRO A 160 15.58 -15.22 -10.40
CA PRO A 160 15.31 -14.03 -11.19
C PRO A 160 15.24 -14.25 -12.71
N ALA A 161 15.75 -15.38 -13.20
CA ALA A 161 15.75 -15.77 -14.62
C ALA A 161 16.05 -17.26 -14.75
N ASP A 162 15.89 -17.84 -15.93
CA ASP A 162 16.19 -19.26 -16.14
C ASP A 162 17.70 -19.49 -16.13
N GLY A 163 18.13 -20.52 -15.39
CA GLY A 163 19.55 -20.79 -15.18
C GLY A 163 19.88 -22.27 -15.07
N ARG A 164 21.15 -22.58 -15.40
CA ARG A 164 21.77 -23.91 -15.19
C ARG A 164 22.54 -23.89 -13.88
N ILE A 165 22.22 -24.80 -12.97
CA ILE A 165 22.86 -24.91 -11.66
C ILE A 165 24.32 -25.41 -11.86
N ILE A 166 25.27 -24.65 -11.31
CA ILE A 166 26.71 -24.93 -11.40
C ILE A 166 27.33 -25.31 -10.05
N GLU A 167 26.69 -24.90 -8.94
CA GLU A 167 27.08 -25.25 -7.58
C GLU A 167 25.81 -25.51 -6.76
N ASN A 168 25.82 -26.58 -5.95
CA ASN A 168 24.66 -27.00 -5.16
C ASN A 168 25.10 -27.44 -3.75
N ALA A 169 24.55 -26.79 -2.73
CA ALA A 169 24.68 -27.16 -1.34
C ALA A 169 23.26 -27.39 -0.76
N SER A 170 22.70 -28.56 -1.01
CA SER A 170 21.36 -29.00 -0.58
C SER A 170 20.23 -28.06 -1.07
N LEU A 171 20.37 -27.47 -2.25
CA LEU A 171 19.43 -26.51 -2.83
C LEU A 171 18.09 -27.20 -3.14
N LYS A 172 16.98 -26.62 -2.63
CA LYS A 172 15.62 -27.02 -2.97
C LYS A 172 14.86 -25.80 -3.46
N ILE A 173 14.17 -25.97 -4.59
CA ILE A 173 13.42 -24.91 -5.26
C ILE A 173 11.96 -25.37 -5.41
N GLU A 174 11.04 -24.50 -5.01
CA GLU A 174 9.62 -24.65 -5.26
C GLU A 174 9.29 -24.07 -6.63
N GLU A 175 8.77 -24.90 -7.52
CA GLU A 175 8.50 -24.58 -8.92
C GLU A 175 7.00 -24.65 -9.25
N ALA A 176 6.14 -24.51 -8.24
CA ALA A 176 4.69 -24.65 -8.35
C ALA A 176 4.07 -23.73 -9.42
N ALA A 177 4.63 -22.53 -9.62
CA ALA A 177 4.15 -21.59 -10.62
C ALA A 177 4.26 -22.10 -12.06
N LEU A 178 5.20 -23.01 -12.32
CA LEU A 178 5.46 -23.59 -13.65
C LEU A 178 5.00 -25.02 -13.78
N THR A 179 5.14 -25.82 -12.72
CA THR A 179 4.85 -27.27 -12.75
C THR A 179 3.48 -27.62 -12.17
N GLY A 180 2.88 -26.72 -11.37
CA GLY A 180 1.67 -26.98 -10.60
C GLY A 180 1.87 -27.82 -9.34
N GLU A 181 3.10 -28.32 -9.09
CA GLU A 181 3.43 -29.13 -7.93
C GLU A 181 4.04 -28.29 -6.80
N SER A 182 3.41 -28.32 -5.63
CA SER A 182 3.83 -27.54 -4.45
C SER A 182 4.98 -28.19 -3.66
N VAL A 183 5.44 -29.38 -4.04
CA VAL A 183 6.54 -30.06 -3.35
C VAL A 183 7.86 -29.51 -3.87
N PRO A 184 8.76 -28.98 -2.99
CA PRO A 184 10.04 -28.46 -3.43
C PRO A 184 10.94 -29.53 -4.08
N VAL A 185 11.51 -29.18 -5.23
CA VAL A 185 12.37 -30.05 -6.02
C VAL A 185 13.80 -29.99 -5.51
N ASN A 186 14.40 -31.14 -5.15
CA ASN A 186 15.83 -31.22 -4.85
C ASN A 186 16.64 -31.00 -6.13
N LYS A 187 17.50 -30.00 -6.13
CA LYS A 187 18.34 -29.65 -7.27
C LYS A 187 19.66 -30.44 -7.28
N MET A 188 20.22 -30.61 -8.46
CA MET A 188 21.46 -31.37 -8.71
C MET A 188 22.30 -30.67 -9.78
N ILE A 189 23.58 -31.09 -9.91
CA ILE A 189 24.49 -30.53 -10.91
C ILE A 189 24.65 -31.51 -12.11
N ASP A 190 24.33 -32.77 -11.92
CA ASP A 190 24.56 -33.84 -12.91
C ASP A 190 23.83 -33.60 -14.23
N VAL A 191 24.39 -34.12 -15.31
CA VAL A 191 23.82 -34.04 -16.65
C VAL A 191 22.61 -34.96 -16.74
N LEU A 192 21.52 -34.50 -17.31
CA LEU A 192 20.32 -35.29 -17.54
C LEU A 192 20.43 -36.02 -18.90
N ASN A 193 20.35 -37.34 -18.86
CA ASN A 193 20.35 -38.14 -20.08
C ASN A 193 18.93 -38.27 -20.66
N LEU A 194 18.82 -38.13 -21.96
CA LEU A 194 17.59 -38.41 -22.70
C LEU A 194 17.35 -39.95 -22.73
N SER A 195 16.48 -40.42 -21.84
CA SER A 195 16.15 -41.84 -21.75
C SER A 195 14.85 -42.15 -22.52
N GLY A 196 14.88 -43.20 -23.36
CA GLY A 196 13.67 -43.90 -23.84
C GLY A 196 12.88 -43.28 -25.01
N GLY A 197 13.55 -42.59 -25.95
CA GLY A 197 12.88 -42.15 -27.18
C GLY A 197 12.06 -40.89 -27.11
N ASN A 198 12.07 -40.17 -25.98
CA ASN A 198 11.51 -38.82 -25.83
C ASN A 198 12.56 -37.79 -26.23
N ASP A 199 12.18 -36.84 -27.10
CA ASP A 199 13.07 -35.78 -27.56
C ASP A 199 13.35 -34.73 -26.47
N GLU A 200 12.59 -34.69 -25.38
CA GLU A 200 12.71 -33.66 -24.30
C GLU A 200 12.42 -34.25 -22.91
N VAL A 201 13.12 -33.72 -21.89
CA VAL A 201 12.80 -34.00 -20.46
C VAL A 201 11.68 -33.03 -20.04
N PRO A 202 10.60 -33.50 -19.39
CA PRO A 202 9.57 -32.62 -18.84
C PRO A 202 10.14 -31.54 -17.89
N LEU A 203 9.52 -30.38 -17.82
CA LEU A 203 10.04 -29.23 -17.09
C LEU A 203 10.32 -29.55 -15.60
N GLY A 204 9.38 -30.17 -14.91
CA GLY A 204 9.52 -30.56 -13.49
C GLY A 204 10.62 -31.58 -13.21
N ASP A 205 11.09 -32.35 -14.23
CA ASP A 205 12.16 -33.31 -14.10
C ASP A 205 13.56 -32.78 -14.41
N ARG A 206 13.64 -31.50 -14.86
CA ARG A 206 14.92 -30.83 -15.16
C ARG A 206 15.60 -30.36 -13.88
N LYS A 207 15.97 -31.28 -12.99
CA LYS A 207 16.50 -30.99 -11.65
C LYS A 207 17.83 -30.23 -11.61
N ASN A 208 18.51 -30.07 -12.72
CA ASN A 208 19.74 -29.31 -12.84
C ASN A 208 19.55 -27.89 -13.41
N MET A 209 18.30 -27.48 -13.60
CA MET A 209 17.90 -26.14 -14.00
C MET A 209 17.16 -25.42 -12.86
N CYS A 210 17.10 -24.10 -12.90
CA CYS A 210 16.21 -23.24 -12.11
C CYS A 210 15.49 -22.28 -13.04
N TYR A 211 14.28 -21.89 -12.67
CA TYR A 211 13.37 -21.16 -13.55
C TYR A 211 12.88 -19.85 -12.93
N MET A 212 12.73 -18.84 -13.76
CA MET A 212 12.17 -17.54 -13.36
C MET A 212 10.82 -17.71 -12.66
N GLY A 213 10.62 -16.98 -11.55
CA GLY A 213 9.38 -17.00 -10.77
C GLY A 213 9.27 -18.16 -9.77
N SER A 214 10.27 -19.05 -9.71
CA SER A 214 10.39 -20.09 -8.68
C SER A 214 11.04 -19.52 -7.42
N THR A 215 10.94 -20.25 -6.30
CA THR A 215 11.43 -19.81 -4.99
C THR A 215 12.40 -20.80 -4.40
N VAL A 216 13.54 -20.33 -3.90
CA VAL A 216 14.48 -21.14 -3.13
C VAL A 216 13.97 -21.30 -1.70
N VAL A 217 13.60 -22.53 -1.33
CA VAL A 217 13.05 -22.83 0.01
C VAL A 217 14.06 -23.39 0.99
N TYR A 218 15.16 -23.94 0.50
CA TYR A 218 16.21 -24.55 1.34
C TYR A 218 17.56 -24.58 0.64
N GLY A 219 18.65 -24.48 1.42
CA GLY A 219 20.01 -24.59 0.94
C GLY A 219 20.54 -23.36 0.20
N ARG A 220 21.63 -23.55 -0.51
CA ARG A 220 22.26 -22.51 -1.33
C ARG A 220 22.88 -23.10 -2.58
N GLY A 221 23.06 -22.28 -3.62
CA GLY A 221 23.70 -22.70 -4.86
C GLY A 221 24.09 -21.53 -5.74
N LYS A 222 24.73 -21.85 -6.86
CA LYS A 222 25.00 -20.88 -7.93
C LYS A 222 24.44 -21.40 -9.24
N ALA A 223 23.90 -20.51 -10.05
CA ALA A 223 23.40 -20.82 -11.38
C ALA A 223 23.97 -19.84 -12.40
N VAL A 224 24.31 -20.32 -13.58
CA VAL A 224 24.59 -19.44 -14.74
C VAL A 224 23.29 -19.20 -15.48
N ILE A 225 22.98 -17.92 -15.70
CA ILE A 225 21.75 -17.52 -16.40
C ILE A 225 21.85 -17.94 -17.87
N THR A 226 20.85 -18.66 -18.33
CA THR A 226 20.78 -19.18 -19.70
C THR A 226 19.83 -18.39 -20.59
N GLU A 227 18.69 -17.97 -20.06
CA GLU A 227 17.63 -17.23 -20.76
C GLU A 227 17.05 -16.15 -19.85
N THR A 228 16.63 -15.02 -20.42
CA THR A 228 16.09 -13.84 -19.69
C THR A 228 14.81 -13.35 -20.35
N GLY A 229 13.96 -12.66 -19.58
CA GLY A 229 12.75 -12.01 -20.07
C GLY A 229 11.78 -12.97 -20.75
N MET A 230 11.36 -12.60 -21.96
CA MET A 230 10.39 -13.40 -22.74
C MET A 230 10.93 -14.75 -23.26
N ASP A 231 12.25 -14.94 -23.24
CA ASP A 231 12.86 -16.21 -23.64
C ASP A 231 12.80 -17.28 -22.53
N THR A 232 12.53 -16.89 -21.26
CA THR A 232 12.36 -17.80 -20.13
C THR A 232 11.12 -18.70 -20.27
N GLU A 233 11.06 -19.81 -19.54
CA GLU A 233 9.86 -20.65 -19.52
C GLU A 233 8.63 -19.89 -19.04
N MET A 234 8.79 -19.01 -18.01
CA MET A 234 7.73 -18.09 -17.58
C MET A 234 7.35 -17.09 -18.66
N GLY A 235 8.33 -16.57 -19.44
CA GLY A 235 8.09 -15.63 -20.54
C GLY A 235 7.23 -16.23 -21.65
N LYS A 236 7.42 -17.50 -21.95
CA LYS A 236 6.61 -18.23 -22.96
C LYS A 236 5.14 -18.39 -22.55
N ILE A 237 4.87 -18.36 -21.25
CA ILE A 237 3.51 -18.44 -20.67
C ILE A 237 2.91 -17.03 -20.48
N ALA A 238 3.76 -16.00 -20.42
CA ALA A 238 3.37 -14.63 -20.09
C ALA A 238 2.34 -14.03 -21.05
N ASP A 239 2.35 -14.37 -22.34
CA ASP A 239 1.33 -13.92 -23.30
C ASP A 239 -0.10 -14.39 -22.93
N ALA A 240 -0.23 -15.53 -22.27
CA ALA A 240 -1.51 -16.02 -21.73
C ALA A 240 -1.91 -15.34 -20.41
N LEU A 241 -0.92 -14.93 -19.60
CA LEU A 241 -1.12 -14.25 -18.32
C LEU A 241 -1.36 -12.74 -18.49
N ALA A 242 -0.79 -12.11 -19.53
CA ALA A 242 -0.98 -10.68 -19.83
C ALA A 242 -2.43 -10.29 -20.17
N GLN A 243 -3.31 -11.27 -20.43
CA GLN A 243 -4.75 -11.07 -20.63
C GLN A 243 -5.57 -11.12 -19.32
N ALA A 244 -4.95 -11.42 -18.18
CA ALA A 244 -5.62 -11.31 -16.89
C ALA A 244 -5.87 -9.82 -16.58
N GLN A 245 -7.15 -9.45 -16.54
CA GLN A 245 -7.59 -8.08 -16.25
C GLN A 245 -7.13 -7.68 -14.85
N ASP A 246 -6.74 -6.39 -14.69
CA ASP A 246 -6.50 -5.78 -13.39
C ASP A 246 -7.71 -5.99 -12.47
N GLU A 247 -7.48 -6.52 -11.27
CA GLU A 247 -8.53 -6.74 -10.29
C GLU A 247 -9.09 -5.40 -9.79
N GLN A 248 -10.35 -5.12 -10.12
CA GLN A 248 -11.07 -3.96 -9.58
C GLN A 248 -11.20 -4.04 -8.07
N THR A 249 -11.01 -2.91 -7.38
CA THR A 249 -11.25 -2.84 -5.93
C THR A 249 -12.72 -3.07 -5.59
N PRO A 250 -13.04 -3.58 -4.37
CA PRO A 250 -14.43 -3.73 -3.93
C PRO A 250 -15.24 -2.44 -4.07
N LEU A 251 -14.63 -1.30 -3.80
CA LEU A 251 -15.25 0.01 -3.97
C LEU A 251 -15.56 0.32 -5.44
N GLN A 252 -14.61 0.06 -6.35
CA GLN A 252 -14.84 0.25 -7.80
C GLN A 252 -16.01 -0.62 -8.28
N ARG A 253 -16.07 -1.90 -7.89
CA ARG A 253 -17.20 -2.79 -8.22
C ARG A 253 -18.55 -2.27 -7.69
N LYS A 254 -18.58 -1.74 -6.44
CA LYS A 254 -19.78 -1.14 -5.86
C LYS A 254 -20.18 0.13 -6.62
N LEU A 255 -19.21 0.94 -7.06
CA LEU A 255 -19.47 2.14 -7.86
C LEU A 255 -20.00 1.81 -9.27
N ASP A 256 -19.45 0.79 -9.92
CA ASP A 256 -19.96 0.31 -11.22
C ASP A 256 -21.41 -0.19 -11.11
N GLN A 257 -21.73 -0.90 -10.04
CA GLN A 257 -23.10 -1.33 -9.77
C GLN A 257 -24.04 -0.14 -9.52
N LEU A 258 -23.58 0.84 -8.76
CA LEU A 258 -24.31 2.07 -8.51
C LEU A 258 -24.55 2.84 -9.81
N GLY A 259 -23.51 3.01 -10.64
CA GLY A 259 -23.59 3.65 -11.96
C GLY A 259 -24.64 2.97 -12.86
N LYS A 260 -24.63 1.63 -12.94
CA LYS A 260 -25.64 0.88 -13.70
C LYS A 260 -27.05 1.11 -13.15
N THR A 261 -27.24 1.10 -11.83
CA THR A 261 -28.54 1.31 -11.20
C THR A 261 -29.07 2.73 -11.48
N LEU A 262 -28.19 3.74 -11.34
CA LEU A 262 -28.52 5.12 -11.67
C LEU A 262 -28.88 5.29 -13.15
N SER A 263 -28.11 4.68 -14.06
CA SER A 263 -28.38 4.75 -15.51
C SER A 263 -29.76 4.20 -15.86
N TRP A 264 -30.20 3.08 -15.26
CA TRP A 264 -31.53 2.54 -15.48
C TRP A 264 -32.63 3.43 -14.92
N LEU A 265 -32.42 4.01 -13.72
CA LEU A 265 -33.35 4.95 -13.09
C LEU A 265 -33.55 6.18 -13.99
N VAL A 266 -32.42 6.74 -14.46
CA VAL A 266 -32.39 7.91 -15.33
C VAL A 266 -33.09 7.65 -16.66
N LEU A 267 -32.79 6.52 -17.30
CA LEU A 267 -33.46 6.12 -18.52
C LEU A 267 -35.00 6.08 -18.33
N GLY A 268 -35.47 5.54 -17.21
CA GLY A 268 -36.88 5.55 -16.86
C GLY A 268 -37.48 6.95 -16.73
N ILE A 269 -36.74 7.86 -16.06
CA ILE A 269 -37.16 9.26 -15.91
C ILE A 269 -37.14 9.99 -17.26
N CYS A 270 -36.14 9.78 -18.10
CA CYS A 270 -36.06 10.36 -19.45
C CYS A 270 -37.23 9.93 -20.34
N VAL A 271 -37.57 8.64 -20.34
CA VAL A 271 -38.73 8.11 -21.07
C VAL A 271 -40.02 8.71 -20.55
N PHE A 272 -40.16 8.82 -19.21
CA PHE A 272 -41.31 9.44 -18.59
C PHE A 272 -41.47 10.92 -18.99
N ILE A 273 -40.41 11.72 -18.88
CA ILE A 273 -40.39 13.15 -19.25
C ILE A 273 -40.67 13.33 -20.74
N PHE A 274 -40.08 12.50 -21.60
CA PHE A 274 -40.32 12.54 -23.04
C PHE A 274 -41.79 12.30 -23.33
N ALA A 275 -42.36 11.24 -22.78
CA ALA A 275 -43.80 10.91 -22.96
C ALA A 275 -44.72 11.99 -22.37
N PHE A 276 -44.40 12.49 -21.16
CA PHE A 276 -45.17 13.52 -20.46
C PHE A 276 -45.19 14.83 -21.27
N ASN A 277 -44.05 15.33 -21.71
CA ASN A 277 -43.98 16.55 -22.51
C ASN A 277 -44.69 16.42 -23.85
N LEU A 278 -44.54 15.29 -24.53
CA LEU A 278 -45.22 15.03 -25.80
C LEU A 278 -46.74 15.05 -25.64
N LEU A 279 -47.24 14.47 -24.54
CA LEU A 279 -48.67 14.47 -24.22
C LEU A 279 -49.21 15.85 -23.79
N MET A 280 -48.42 16.60 -23.01
CA MET A 280 -48.82 17.92 -22.51
C MET A 280 -48.82 18.98 -23.59
N LYS A 281 -47.78 19.01 -24.45
CA LYS A 281 -47.64 19.99 -25.54
C LYS A 281 -48.53 19.66 -26.75
N GLN A 282 -48.90 18.38 -26.92
CA GLN A 282 -49.68 17.86 -28.06
C GLN A 282 -49.12 18.29 -29.41
N ASP A 283 -47.84 18.62 -29.44
CA ASP A 283 -47.10 18.98 -30.66
C ASP A 283 -46.33 17.77 -31.18
N PHE A 284 -46.97 17.08 -32.13
CA PHE A 284 -46.40 15.91 -32.80
C PHE A 284 -45.70 16.31 -34.09
N SER A 285 -45.37 17.58 -34.30
CA SER A 285 -44.49 18.01 -35.38
C SER A 285 -43.09 17.47 -35.16
N ILE A 286 -42.30 17.35 -36.23
CA ILE A 286 -40.92 16.90 -36.13
C ILE A 286 -40.14 17.81 -35.21
N GLY A 287 -40.33 19.14 -35.26
CA GLY A 287 -39.72 20.11 -34.34
C GLY A 287 -40.10 19.93 -32.90
N GLY A 288 -41.42 19.71 -32.62
CA GLY A 288 -41.91 19.44 -31.27
C GLY A 288 -41.38 18.15 -30.64
N ILE A 289 -41.29 17.08 -31.43
CA ILE A 289 -40.70 15.78 -31.02
C ILE A 289 -39.20 15.96 -30.70
N LEU A 290 -38.46 16.66 -31.60
CA LEU A 290 -37.02 16.88 -31.43
C LEU A 290 -36.72 17.78 -30.22
N GLY A 291 -37.51 18.87 -30.03
CA GLY A 291 -37.38 19.72 -28.84
C GLY A 291 -37.63 18.95 -27.54
N THR A 292 -38.64 18.09 -27.52
CA THR A 292 -38.91 17.21 -26.36
C THR A 292 -37.80 16.18 -26.15
N PHE A 293 -37.20 15.66 -27.24
CA PHE A 293 -36.05 14.78 -27.15
C PHE A 293 -34.82 15.49 -26.56
N MET A 294 -34.58 16.74 -26.91
CA MET A 294 -33.46 17.53 -26.35
C MET A 294 -33.59 17.73 -24.83
N VAL A 295 -34.82 17.95 -24.34
CA VAL A 295 -35.07 18.01 -22.87
C VAL A 295 -34.75 16.66 -22.21
N ALA A 296 -35.14 15.54 -22.80
CA ALA A 296 -34.81 14.22 -22.28
C ALA A 296 -33.29 13.97 -22.31
N VAL A 297 -32.60 14.45 -23.34
CA VAL A 297 -31.12 14.40 -23.41
C VAL A 297 -30.48 15.26 -22.33
N SER A 298 -30.98 16.48 -22.07
CA SER A 298 -30.50 17.33 -20.94
C SER A 298 -30.59 16.59 -19.62
N LEU A 299 -31.71 15.91 -19.39
CA LEU A 299 -31.90 15.15 -18.17
C LEU A 299 -30.96 13.95 -18.09
N ALA A 300 -30.71 13.27 -19.19
CA ALA A 300 -29.75 12.15 -19.25
C ALA A 300 -28.32 12.64 -18.93
N VAL A 301 -27.91 13.77 -19.46
CA VAL A 301 -26.62 14.41 -19.19
C VAL A 301 -26.48 14.79 -17.72
N ALA A 302 -27.49 15.44 -17.12
CA ALA A 302 -27.53 15.83 -15.74
C ALA A 302 -27.35 14.66 -14.75
N ALA A 303 -27.80 13.49 -15.14
CA ALA A 303 -28.00 12.39 -14.21
C ALA A 303 -26.81 11.42 -14.10
N ILE A 304 -25.88 11.47 -15.02
CA ILE A 304 -24.71 10.58 -15.03
C ILE A 304 -23.55 11.28 -14.36
N PRO A 305 -23.06 10.80 -13.18
CA PRO A 305 -21.93 11.42 -12.51
C PRO A 305 -20.63 11.15 -13.28
N GLU A 306 -20.31 12.06 -14.18
CA GLU A 306 -19.05 12.02 -14.92
C GLU A 306 -17.87 12.08 -13.97
N GLY A 307 -16.86 11.32 -14.25
CA GLY A 307 -15.64 11.34 -13.47
C GLY A 307 -15.67 10.64 -12.11
N LEU A 308 -16.80 10.05 -11.65
CA LEU A 308 -16.88 9.41 -10.35
C LEU A 308 -15.81 8.29 -10.18
N ALA A 309 -15.72 7.38 -11.15
CA ALA A 309 -14.70 6.32 -11.14
C ALA A 309 -13.28 6.89 -11.26
N THR A 310 -13.10 7.90 -12.11
CA THR A 310 -11.82 8.58 -12.33
C THR A 310 -11.34 9.31 -11.08
N VAL A 311 -12.22 10.06 -10.41
CA VAL A 311 -11.91 10.76 -9.14
C VAL A 311 -11.47 9.76 -8.08
N VAL A 312 -12.16 8.63 -7.94
CA VAL A 312 -11.80 7.57 -6.99
C VAL A 312 -10.41 7.01 -7.29
N THR A 313 -10.13 6.69 -8.55
CA THR A 313 -8.82 6.16 -8.98
C THR A 313 -7.69 7.17 -8.73
N VAL A 314 -7.90 8.45 -9.04
CA VAL A 314 -6.92 9.51 -8.78
C VAL A 314 -6.68 9.69 -7.28
N VAL A 315 -7.73 9.67 -6.46
CA VAL A 315 -7.62 9.79 -5.00
C VAL A 315 -6.88 8.60 -4.40
N LEU A 316 -7.16 7.38 -4.85
CA LEU A 316 -6.43 6.17 -4.46
C LEU A 316 -4.95 6.30 -4.84
N SER A 317 -4.64 6.69 -6.06
CA SER A 317 -3.27 6.84 -6.56
C SER A 317 -2.46 7.86 -5.75
N ILE A 318 -3.03 9.05 -5.47
CA ILE A 318 -2.41 10.06 -4.60
C ILE A 318 -2.20 9.50 -3.18
N GLY A 319 -3.16 8.73 -2.68
CA GLY A 319 -3.07 8.11 -1.37
C GLY A 319 -1.93 7.11 -1.28
N VAL A 320 -1.82 6.23 -2.26
CA VAL A 320 -0.74 5.22 -2.34
C VAL A 320 0.63 5.87 -2.46
N THR A 321 0.77 6.93 -3.27
CA THR A 321 2.01 7.70 -3.36
C THR A 321 2.43 8.26 -1.99
N ARG A 322 1.48 8.77 -1.20
CA ARG A 322 1.77 9.26 0.16
C ARG A 322 2.13 8.15 1.13
N MET A 323 1.50 6.97 1.02
CA MET A 323 1.87 5.79 1.83
C MET A 323 3.30 5.36 1.54
N SER A 324 3.68 5.31 0.26
CA SER A 324 5.05 4.98 -0.16
C SER A 324 6.08 5.99 0.37
N GLN A 325 5.79 7.29 0.34
CA GLN A 325 6.64 8.34 0.93
C GLN A 325 6.82 8.19 2.45
N ARG A 326 5.99 7.37 3.10
CA ARG A 326 6.05 7.02 4.52
C ARG A 326 6.45 5.57 4.76
N ASN A 327 7.24 5.01 3.86
CA ASN A 327 7.78 3.65 3.94
C ASN A 327 6.75 2.50 3.83
N ALA A 328 5.48 2.79 3.53
CA ALA A 328 4.46 1.79 3.29
C ALA A 328 4.22 1.63 1.78
N VAL A 329 4.91 0.69 1.17
CA VAL A 329 4.84 0.46 -0.28
C VAL A 329 3.70 -0.50 -0.59
N ILE A 330 2.64 0.01 -1.18
CA ILE A 330 1.45 -0.78 -1.56
C ILE A 330 1.71 -1.50 -2.88
N ARG A 331 1.49 -2.80 -2.92
CA ARG A 331 1.63 -3.63 -4.12
C ARG A 331 0.31 -3.87 -4.84
N ARG A 332 -0.81 -3.89 -4.10
CA ARG A 332 -2.16 -4.07 -4.64
C ARG A 332 -3.06 -2.94 -4.21
N LEU A 333 -3.71 -2.26 -5.14
CA LEU A 333 -4.60 -1.13 -4.83
C LEU A 333 -5.78 -1.53 -3.94
N THR A 334 -6.23 -2.79 -4.04
CA THR A 334 -7.29 -3.35 -3.19
C THR A 334 -6.94 -3.29 -1.70
N ALA A 335 -5.66 -3.40 -1.35
CA ALA A 335 -5.18 -3.34 0.03
C ALA A 335 -5.44 -1.99 0.72
N VAL A 336 -5.46 -0.89 -0.03
CA VAL A 336 -5.67 0.46 0.52
C VAL A 336 -7.04 0.59 1.20
N GLU A 337 -8.09 0.07 0.56
CA GLU A 337 -9.44 0.07 1.12
C GLU A 337 -9.52 -0.84 2.34
N THR A 338 -8.92 -2.03 2.24
CA THR A 338 -8.93 -3.05 3.30
C THR A 338 -8.14 -2.58 4.52
N LEU A 339 -6.99 -1.90 4.33
CA LEU A 339 -6.20 -1.27 5.40
C LEU A 339 -7.05 -0.34 6.28
N GLY A 340 -7.88 0.50 5.68
CA GLY A 340 -8.78 1.38 6.41
C GLY A 340 -9.84 0.66 7.28
N CYS A 341 -10.07 -0.62 7.02
CA CYS A 341 -11.01 -1.48 7.75
C CYS A 341 -10.32 -2.41 8.75
N THR A 342 -8.99 -2.38 8.89
CA THR A 342 -8.22 -3.29 9.74
C THR A 342 -8.72 -3.25 11.17
N GLN A 343 -8.97 -4.44 11.74
CA GLN A 343 -9.46 -4.66 13.09
C GLN A 343 -8.45 -5.40 13.96
N VAL A 344 -7.59 -6.22 13.34
CA VAL A 344 -6.55 -7.00 14.03
C VAL A 344 -5.25 -6.86 13.26
N ILE A 345 -4.15 -6.63 13.96
CA ILE A 345 -2.80 -6.66 13.39
C ILE A 345 -2.01 -7.74 14.11
N CYS A 346 -1.81 -8.87 13.43
CA CYS A 346 -0.93 -9.95 13.88
C CYS A 346 0.50 -9.62 13.45
N SER A 347 1.37 -9.36 14.41
CA SER A 347 2.75 -8.97 14.15
C SER A 347 3.73 -10.03 14.63
N ASP A 348 4.71 -10.39 13.80
CA ASP A 348 5.89 -11.04 14.29
C ASP A 348 6.63 -10.09 15.23
N LYS A 349 7.31 -10.65 16.25
CA LYS A 349 8.07 -9.87 17.22
C LYS A 349 9.36 -9.32 16.60
N THR A 350 10.18 -10.26 16.07
CA THR A 350 11.55 -9.98 15.65
C THR A 350 11.59 -9.10 14.40
N GLY A 351 12.38 -8.05 14.44
CA GLY A 351 12.56 -7.14 13.32
C GLY A 351 11.40 -6.17 13.07
N THR A 352 10.17 -6.49 13.53
CA THR A 352 8.98 -5.64 13.36
C THR A 352 8.67 -4.81 14.62
N LEU A 353 8.46 -5.47 15.76
CA LEU A 353 8.26 -4.81 17.06
C LEU A 353 9.59 -4.46 17.71
N THR A 354 10.64 -5.22 17.42
CA THR A 354 12.00 -5.04 17.90
C THR A 354 12.94 -4.63 16.78
N GLN A 355 14.16 -4.23 17.14
CA GLN A 355 15.13 -3.69 16.17
C GLN A 355 15.88 -4.76 15.37
N ASN A 356 15.68 -6.05 15.66
CA ASN A 356 16.47 -7.18 15.14
C ASN A 356 17.98 -6.98 15.38
N LYS A 357 18.33 -6.38 16.52
CA LYS A 357 19.70 -6.04 16.91
C LYS A 357 19.90 -6.36 18.37
N MET A 358 20.57 -7.47 18.65
CA MET A 358 20.95 -7.81 20.00
C MET A 358 21.80 -6.68 20.60
N THR A 359 21.48 -6.29 21.83
CA THR A 359 22.18 -5.21 22.55
C THR A 359 22.39 -5.62 24.00
N VAL A 360 23.59 -5.43 24.54
CA VAL A 360 23.88 -5.61 25.97
C VAL A 360 23.25 -4.44 26.72
N VAL A 361 22.31 -4.73 27.62
CA VAL A 361 21.56 -3.73 28.38
C VAL A 361 21.84 -3.80 29.90
N ASP A 362 22.39 -4.92 30.34
CA ASP A 362 22.73 -5.12 31.74
C ASP A 362 24.02 -5.93 31.85
N HIS A 363 24.83 -5.73 32.88
CA HIS A 363 26.05 -6.51 33.13
C HIS A 363 26.42 -6.52 34.59
N ILE A 364 27.14 -7.56 34.99
CA ILE A 364 27.67 -7.74 36.33
C ILE A 364 29.13 -8.14 36.27
N GLY A 365 29.99 -7.50 37.02
CA GLY A 365 31.44 -7.68 37.06
C GLY A 365 32.20 -6.43 36.64
N ASP A 366 33.53 -6.52 36.53
CA ASP A 366 34.36 -5.41 36.04
C ASP A 366 34.06 -5.11 34.57
N THR A 367 33.49 -3.94 34.32
CA THR A 367 32.99 -3.51 32.97
C THR A 367 34.07 -3.57 31.90
N GLN A 368 35.30 -3.12 32.19
CA GLN A 368 36.39 -3.06 31.20
C GLN A 368 36.92 -4.47 30.89
N LEU A 369 37.16 -5.28 31.94
CA LEU A 369 37.64 -6.65 31.76
C LEU A 369 36.56 -7.53 31.09
N LEU A 370 35.31 -7.40 31.51
CA LEU A 370 34.16 -8.14 30.91
C LEU A 370 34.01 -7.80 29.42
N ALA A 371 33.97 -6.53 29.11
CA ALA A 371 33.85 -6.07 27.71
C ALA A 371 35.02 -6.55 26.83
N LYS A 372 36.24 -6.48 27.36
CA LYS A 372 37.43 -6.99 26.69
C LYS A 372 37.35 -8.50 26.46
N ALA A 373 36.97 -9.27 27.48
CA ALA A 373 36.86 -10.73 27.39
C ALA A 373 35.79 -11.14 26.36
N MET A 374 34.64 -10.48 26.40
CA MET A 374 33.53 -10.76 25.50
C MET A 374 33.86 -10.41 24.04
N ALA A 375 34.52 -9.27 23.78
CA ALA A 375 34.86 -8.85 22.41
C ALA A 375 36.00 -9.69 21.80
N LEU A 376 37.05 -10.00 22.58
CA LEU A 376 38.16 -10.83 22.09
C LEU A 376 37.75 -12.30 21.89
N CYS A 377 36.82 -12.81 22.69
CA CYS A 377 36.21 -14.12 22.52
C CYS A 377 35.02 -14.10 21.53
N SER A 378 35.07 -13.33 20.45
CA SER A 378 34.05 -13.23 19.42
C SER A 378 34.66 -13.16 18.04
N ASP A 379 33.92 -13.63 17.02
CA ASP A 379 34.36 -13.62 15.63
C ASP A 379 33.83 -12.38 14.87
N ALA A 380 32.79 -11.71 15.39
CA ALA A 380 32.29 -10.46 14.85
C ALA A 380 33.33 -9.34 14.88
N ASN A 381 33.38 -8.50 13.83
CA ASN A 381 34.32 -7.40 13.69
C ASN A 381 33.60 -6.07 13.41
N LEU A 382 34.27 -4.94 13.71
CA LEU A 382 33.77 -3.62 13.36
C LEU A 382 34.11 -3.31 11.89
N ASN A 383 33.11 -2.82 11.15
CA ASN A 383 33.30 -2.29 9.79
C ASN A 383 33.84 -0.83 9.80
N GLU A 384 34.03 -0.25 8.62
CA GLU A 384 34.54 1.13 8.46
C GLU A 384 33.63 2.19 9.13
N ASN A 385 32.34 1.88 9.35
CA ASN A 385 31.38 2.75 10.00
C ASN A 385 31.25 2.48 11.52
N ASN A 386 32.20 1.72 12.12
CA ASN A 386 32.16 1.30 13.51
C ASN A 386 30.92 0.51 13.95
N GLN A 387 30.31 -0.22 13.01
CA GLN A 387 29.24 -1.15 13.29
C GLN A 387 29.77 -2.57 13.26
N ALA A 388 29.35 -3.39 14.25
CA ALA A 388 29.75 -4.78 14.30
C ALA A 388 29.04 -5.61 13.23
N GLU A 389 29.80 -6.43 12.50
CA GLU A 389 29.33 -7.38 11.50
C GLU A 389 29.70 -8.80 11.93
N GLY A 390 28.73 -9.70 11.86
CA GLY A 390 28.89 -11.10 12.28
C GLY A 390 27.58 -11.67 12.86
N GLU A 391 27.69 -12.68 13.68
CA GLU A 391 26.54 -13.27 14.38
C GLU A 391 25.94 -12.25 15.37
N PRO A 392 24.61 -12.08 15.43
CA PRO A 392 23.95 -11.01 16.21
C PRO A 392 24.35 -10.94 17.67
N THR A 393 24.54 -12.09 18.34
CA THR A 393 24.98 -12.15 19.75
C THR A 393 26.39 -11.62 19.91
N GLU A 394 27.29 -11.98 19.01
CA GLU A 394 28.68 -11.51 19.01
C GLU A 394 28.79 -10.03 18.64
N CYS A 395 27.99 -9.56 17.69
CA CYS A 395 27.85 -8.15 17.37
C CYS A 395 27.48 -7.32 18.61
N ALA A 396 26.54 -7.83 19.44
CA ALA A 396 26.18 -7.17 20.70
C ALA A 396 27.37 -7.02 21.65
N LEU A 397 28.20 -8.06 21.77
CA LEU A 397 29.38 -8.05 22.64
C LEU A 397 30.47 -7.11 22.15
N VAL A 398 30.72 -7.08 20.84
CA VAL A 398 31.70 -6.16 20.22
C VAL A 398 31.23 -4.70 20.32
N ASN A 399 29.93 -4.44 20.09
CA ASN A 399 29.33 -3.12 20.27
C ASN A 399 29.37 -2.67 21.74
N PHE A 400 29.18 -3.58 22.69
CA PHE A 400 29.32 -3.30 24.11
C PHE A 400 30.75 -2.84 24.44
N ALA A 401 31.78 -3.56 23.96
CA ALA A 401 33.16 -3.16 24.14
C ALA A 401 33.43 -1.77 23.52
N TYR A 402 32.96 -1.52 22.32
CA TYR A 402 33.06 -0.21 21.68
C TYR A 402 32.41 0.90 22.51
N SER A 403 31.23 0.65 23.08
CA SER A 403 30.50 1.64 23.91
C SER A 403 31.25 2.06 25.17
N VAL A 404 32.13 1.20 25.71
CA VAL A 404 32.98 1.48 26.87
C VAL A 404 34.39 1.93 26.49
N GLY A 405 34.63 2.24 25.20
CA GLY A 405 35.87 2.81 24.69
C GLY A 405 36.94 1.78 24.31
N LEU A 406 36.56 0.51 24.14
CA LEU A 406 37.46 -0.57 23.73
C LEU A 406 37.28 -0.91 22.26
N HIS A 407 38.29 -0.65 21.44
CA HIS A 407 38.27 -1.00 20.01
C HIS A 407 38.84 -2.40 19.79
N LYS A 408 38.02 -3.33 19.27
CA LYS A 408 38.44 -4.74 19.09
C LYS A 408 39.73 -4.86 18.24
N ALA A 409 39.84 -4.13 17.12
CA ALA A 409 40.99 -4.15 16.26
C ALA A 409 42.31 -3.70 16.97
N GLU A 410 42.21 -2.71 17.85
CA GLU A 410 43.35 -2.24 18.64
C GLU A 410 43.72 -3.27 19.73
N MET A 411 42.69 -3.88 20.37
CA MET A 411 42.94 -4.94 21.35
C MET A 411 43.56 -6.18 20.73
N GLU A 412 43.17 -6.56 19.53
CA GLU A 412 43.78 -7.69 18.78
C GLU A 412 45.21 -7.40 18.31
N GLN A 413 45.55 -6.13 17.98
CA GLN A 413 46.92 -5.74 17.70
C GLN A 413 47.83 -5.89 18.93
N GLY A 414 47.30 -5.53 20.12
CA GLY A 414 48.02 -5.66 21.41
C GLY A 414 47.99 -7.06 22.00
N SER A 415 47.04 -7.90 21.60
CA SER A 415 46.77 -9.25 22.11
C SER A 415 46.24 -10.14 20.98
N PRO A 416 47.08 -10.51 19.98
CA PRO A 416 46.63 -11.30 18.86
C PRO A 416 46.13 -12.67 19.27
N ARG A 417 45.01 -13.12 18.65
CA ARG A 417 44.48 -14.47 18.82
C ARG A 417 45.50 -15.47 18.20
N VAL A 418 45.90 -16.46 18.97
CA VAL A 418 46.88 -17.46 18.55
C VAL A 418 46.33 -18.85 18.51
N ASP A 419 45.21 -19.11 19.20
CA ASP A 419 44.50 -20.39 19.18
C ASP A 419 43.08 -20.25 19.67
N GLU A 420 42.24 -21.30 19.45
CA GLU A 420 40.85 -21.30 19.87
C GLU A 420 40.23 -22.70 20.04
N ALA A 421 39.22 -22.78 20.89
CA ALA A 421 38.20 -23.83 20.86
C ALA A 421 36.89 -23.17 20.40
N PRO A 422 36.45 -23.40 19.15
CA PRO A 422 35.31 -22.72 18.55
C PRO A 422 34.00 -23.05 19.27
N PHE A 423 32.96 -22.23 19.08
CA PHE A 423 31.68 -22.47 19.68
C PHE A 423 31.08 -23.81 19.28
N ASP A 424 30.58 -24.54 20.26
CA ASP A 424 29.82 -25.78 20.07
C ASP A 424 28.53 -25.75 20.85
N SER A 425 27.44 -26.09 20.17
CA SER A 425 26.08 -26.03 20.74
C SER A 425 25.81 -27.05 21.84
N GLY A 426 26.47 -28.20 21.82
CA GLY A 426 26.36 -29.22 22.86
C GLY A 426 27.09 -28.77 24.14
N ARG A 427 28.24 -28.16 23.97
CA ARG A 427 29.10 -27.63 25.03
C ARG A 427 28.65 -26.23 25.51
N LYS A 428 27.98 -25.45 24.68
CA LYS A 428 27.49 -24.09 24.90
C LYS A 428 28.57 -23.08 25.33
N MET A 429 29.78 -23.26 24.86
CA MET A 429 30.95 -22.41 25.19
C MET A 429 31.83 -22.22 23.97
N MET A 430 32.66 -21.17 24.03
CA MET A 430 33.75 -20.86 23.12
C MET A 430 34.92 -20.32 23.93
N SER A 431 36.16 -20.67 23.55
CA SER A 431 37.37 -20.17 24.16
C SER A 431 38.34 -19.67 23.10
N THR A 432 39.04 -18.56 23.38
CA THR A 432 40.08 -18.00 22.53
C THR A 432 41.35 -17.72 23.35
N ILE A 433 42.49 -17.90 22.76
CA ILE A 433 43.82 -17.70 23.40
C ILE A 433 44.52 -16.54 22.70
N HIS A 434 45.06 -15.61 23.51
CA HIS A 434 45.67 -14.40 23.03
C HIS A 434 47.10 -14.27 23.59
N ASP A 435 48.03 -13.80 22.76
CA ASP A 435 49.44 -13.54 23.14
C ASP A 435 49.58 -12.12 23.70
N LEU A 436 50.16 -12.02 24.91
CA LEU A 436 50.50 -10.77 25.58
C LEU A 436 51.99 -10.49 25.62
N GLY A 437 52.72 -10.87 24.56
CA GLY A 437 54.18 -10.71 24.48
C GLY A 437 54.94 -11.78 25.24
N GLY A 438 54.51 -13.04 25.10
CA GLY A 438 55.14 -14.22 25.70
C GLY A 438 54.44 -14.76 26.95
N LYS A 439 53.44 -14.07 27.43
CA LYS A 439 52.40 -14.60 28.33
C LYS A 439 51.08 -14.74 27.56
N PHE A 440 50.28 -15.71 27.92
CA PHE A 440 49.06 -15.97 27.19
C PHE A 440 47.86 -15.83 28.13
N ILE A 441 46.77 -15.28 27.59
CA ILE A 441 45.50 -15.18 28.25
C ILE A 441 44.43 -15.88 27.42
N GLN A 442 43.67 -16.70 28.07
CA GLN A 442 42.45 -17.31 27.48
C GLN A 442 41.23 -16.55 27.97
N TYR A 443 40.33 -16.27 27.03
CA TYR A 443 38.97 -15.82 27.32
C TYR A 443 37.97 -16.90 26.91
N THR A 444 36.98 -17.11 27.74
CA THR A 444 35.91 -18.10 27.53
C THR A 444 34.57 -17.41 27.71
N LYS A 445 33.67 -17.58 26.75
CA LYS A 445 32.27 -17.14 26.88
C LYS A 445 31.32 -18.32 26.70
N GLY A 446 30.15 -18.26 27.34
CA GLY A 446 29.14 -19.31 27.21
C GLY A 446 27.92 -19.14 28.11
N GLY A 447 27.12 -20.20 28.19
CA GLY A 447 25.99 -20.24 29.09
C GLY A 447 26.43 -20.12 30.58
N PRO A 448 25.76 -19.29 31.37
CA PRO A 448 26.17 -19.02 32.77
C PRO A 448 26.34 -20.26 33.61
N ASP A 449 25.42 -21.21 33.52
CA ASP A 449 25.43 -22.51 34.21
C ASP A 449 26.65 -23.34 33.85
N VAL A 450 26.99 -23.40 32.58
CA VAL A 450 28.10 -24.23 32.08
C VAL A 450 29.44 -23.58 32.37
N VAL A 451 29.59 -22.28 32.09
CA VAL A 451 30.86 -21.56 32.38
C VAL A 451 31.15 -21.57 33.89
N LEU A 452 30.15 -21.27 34.72
CA LEU A 452 30.32 -21.25 36.18
C LEU A 452 30.69 -22.62 36.74
N SER A 453 30.24 -23.72 36.14
CA SER A 453 30.62 -25.09 36.54
C SER A 453 32.12 -25.36 36.31
N ARG A 454 32.77 -24.66 35.36
CA ARG A 454 34.18 -24.77 35.00
C ARG A 454 35.08 -23.78 35.75
N CYS A 455 34.49 -22.84 36.54
CA CYS A 455 35.20 -21.82 37.29
C CYS A 455 35.63 -22.35 38.67
N ALA A 456 36.95 -22.31 38.95
CA ALA A 456 37.53 -22.56 40.26
C ALA A 456 37.76 -21.25 41.01
N PHE A 457 37.80 -20.13 40.33
CA PHE A 457 38.08 -18.79 40.86
C PHE A 457 37.12 -17.77 40.31
N TYR A 458 37.07 -16.59 40.96
CA TYR A 458 36.38 -15.42 40.45
C TYR A 458 37.23 -14.16 40.59
N TRP A 459 37.00 -13.20 39.69
CA TRP A 459 37.65 -11.89 39.69
C TRP A 459 36.86 -10.92 40.57
N ASP A 460 37.56 -10.24 41.50
CA ASP A 460 36.99 -9.29 42.44
C ASP A 460 37.94 -8.09 42.63
N ASP A 461 37.65 -6.96 41.93
CA ASP A 461 38.36 -5.68 41.96
C ASP A 461 39.90 -5.77 41.86
N GLY A 462 40.42 -6.62 40.99
CA GLY A 462 41.86 -6.79 40.75
C GLY A 462 42.47 -8.05 41.37
N ASP A 463 41.75 -8.72 42.24
CA ASP A 463 42.17 -9.95 42.94
C ASP A 463 41.47 -11.19 42.41
N ILE A 464 42.19 -12.28 42.33
CA ILE A 464 41.65 -13.62 42.02
C ILE A 464 41.37 -14.34 43.33
N LYS A 465 40.08 -14.63 43.59
CA LYS A 465 39.64 -15.31 44.76
C LYS A 465 39.09 -16.71 44.46
N PRO A 466 39.22 -17.69 45.37
CA PRO A 466 38.66 -19.01 45.13
C PRO A 466 37.13 -18.98 45.10
N MET A 467 36.51 -19.71 44.19
CA MET A 467 35.06 -19.81 44.02
C MET A 467 34.46 -20.54 45.22
N THR A 468 33.59 -19.86 46.00
CA THR A 468 32.82 -20.46 47.10
C THR A 468 31.42 -20.81 46.63
N GLU A 469 30.75 -21.69 47.42
CA GLU A 469 29.35 -22.06 47.09
C GLU A 469 28.39 -20.86 47.26
N GLU A 470 28.66 -20.00 48.25
CA GLU A 470 27.88 -18.78 48.43
C GLU A 470 28.00 -17.85 47.22
N LYS A 471 29.22 -17.72 46.65
CA LYS A 471 29.44 -16.88 45.47
C LYS A 471 28.79 -17.48 44.19
N ARG A 472 28.79 -18.83 44.11
CA ARG A 472 28.04 -19.52 43.02
C ARG A 472 26.55 -19.20 43.08
N VAL A 473 25.94 -19.29 44.26
CA VAL A 473 24.53 -18.99 44.51
C VAL A 473 24.23 -17.54 44.20
N GLU A 474 25.10 -16.60 44.61
CA GLU A 474 24.96 -15.18 44.31
C GLU A 474 24.96 -14.93 42.77
N ILE A 475 25.93 -15.49 42.04
CA ILE A 475 26.01 -15.34 40.58
C ILE A 475 24.81 -15.95 39.87
N MET A 476 24.36 -17.14 40.31
CA MET A 476 23.18 -17.79 39.72
C MET A 476 21.87 -17.05 40.09
N THR A 477 21.81 -16.38 41.21
CA THR A 477 20.68 -15.50 41.59
C THR A 477 20.65 -14.29 40.65
N ALA A 478 21.80 -13.64 40.45
CA ALA A 478 21.92 -12.54 39.52
C ALA A 478 21.60 -12.95 38.07
N ASN A 479 22.06 -14.13 37.63
CA ASN A 479 21.67 -14.70 36.32
C ASN A 479 20.14 -14.88 36.23
N LYS A 480 19.50 -15.37 37.31
CA LYS A 480 18.04 -15.53 37.35
C LYS A 480 17.32 -14.18 37.25
N GLU A 481 17.78 -13.16 38.01
CA GLU A 481 17.20 -11.82 37.95
C GLU A 481 17.29 -11.19 36.56
N MET A 482 18.41 -11.41 35.85
CA MET A 482 18.53 -11.01 34.43
C MET A 482 17.59 -11.81 33.52
N ALA A 483 17.50 -13.12 33.72
CA ALA A 483 16.59 -13.98 32.94
C ALA A 483 15.11 -13.65 33.19
N ASP A 484 14.75 -13.28 34.44
CA ASP A 484 13.40 -12.84 34.81
C ASP A 484 13.03 -11.51 34.10
N LYS A 485 14.03 -10.70 33.70
CA LYS A 485 13.88 -9.52 32.83
C LYS A 485 13.88 -9.87 31.34
N ALA A 486 13.78 -11.17 30.99
CA ALA A 486 13.84 -11.69 29.63
C ALA A 486 15.17 -11.40 28.88
N LEU A 487 16.27 -11.20 29.60
CA LEU A 487 17.58 -11.02 29.01
C LEU A 487 18.20 -12.38 28.63
N ARG A 488 18.83 -12.43 27.48
CA ARG A 488 19.75 -13.52 27.12
C ARG A 488 21.08 -13.29 27.85
N VAL A 489 21.41 -14.16 28.78
CA VAL A 489 22.59 -14.00 29.64
C VAL A 489 23.74 -14.86 29.09
N LEU A 490 24.92 -14.26 28.98
CA LEU A 490 26.19 -14.93 28.75
C LEU A 490 27.17 -14.63 29.90
N ALA A 491 27.95 -15.64 30.25
CA ALA A 491 29.05 -15.52 31.19
C ALA A 491 30.38 -15.39 30.46
N ALA A 492 31.30 -14.59 31.02
CA ALA A 492 32.70 -14.54 30.66
C ALA A 492 33.56 -15.12 31.77
N ALA A 493 34.55 -15.86 31.38
CA ALA A 493 35.65 -16.32 32.24
C ALA A 493 36.98 -16.13 31.54
N MET A 494 38.08 -16.18 32.31
CA MET A 494 39.44 -16.09 31.80
C MET A 494 40.34 -17.12 32.45
N ARG A 495 41.49 -17.38 31.83
CA ARG A 495 42.56 -18.15 32.43
C ARG A 495 43.91 -17.59 31.96
N ASN A 496 44.86 -17.44 32.88
CA ASN A 496 46.24 -17.01 32.56
C ASN A 496 47.14 -18.21 32.36
N TRP A 497 48.02 -18.13 31.31
CA TRP A 497 48.96 -19.16 30.99
C TRP A 497 50.38 -18.60 30.91
N ASP A 498 51.34 -19.22 31.53
CA ASP A 498 52.77 -18.83 31.49
C ASP A 498 53.45 -19.27 30.17
N PHE A 499 52.81 -20.15 29.40
CA PHE A 499 53.25 -20.65 28.11
C PHE A 499 52.06 -20.88 27.19
N ARG A 500 52.29 -20.93 25.90
CA ARG A 500 51.21 -21.27 24.94
C ARG A 500 50.73 -22.68 25.21
N PRO A 501 49.42 -22.89 25.45
CA PRO A 501 48.88 -24.23 25.61
C PRO A 501 49.24 -25.14 24.42
N VAL A 502 49.71 -26.34 24.68
CA VAL A 502 50.08 -27.31 23.66
C VAL A 502 48.84 -28.08 23.13
N ASP A 503 47.81 -28.19 23.96
CA ASP A 503 46.54 -28.81 23.66
C ASP A 503 45.43 -27.76 23.67
N ASN A 504 44.76 -27.61 22.54
CA ASN A 504 43.64 -26.68 22.35
C ASN A 504 42.27 -27.40 22.43
N THR A 505 42.26 -28.62 22.89
CA THR A 505 40.98 -29.32 23.12
C THR A 505 40.15 -28.63 24.20
N PRO A 506 38.83 -28.59 24.02
CA PRO A 506 37.94 -28.00 25.03
C PRO A 506 38.11 -28.59 26.43
N GLU A 507 38.35 -29.88 26.51
CA GLU A 507 38.52 -30.61 27.75
C GLU A 507 39.76 -30.11 28.55
N PHE A 508 40.81 -29.61 27.86
CA PHE A 508 41.99 -29.06 28.48
C PHE A 508 41.83 -27.57 28.78
N LEU A 509 41.29 -26.80 27.86
CA LEU A 509 41.19 -25.35 27.99
C LEU A 509 40.11 -24.89 28.99
N GLU A 510 38.95 -25.59 28.99
CA GLU A 510 37.76 -25.12 29.72
C GLU A 510 37.68 -25.70 31.13
N GLN A 511 38.79 -25.63 31.91
CA GLN A 511 38.89 -26.03 33.30
C GLN A 511 39.64 -24.96 34.09
N GLU A 512 39.40 -24.93 35.41
CA GLU A 512 40.05 -24.00 36.35
C GLU A 512 39.96 -22.54 35.92
N LEU A 513 38.82 -22.16 35.37
CA LEU A 513 38.58 -20.80 34.87
C LEU A 513 38.38 -19.81 36.04
N ILE A 514 38.67 -18.55 35.79
CA ILE A 514 38.37 -17.40 36.66
C ILE A 514 37.12 -16.72 36.11
N PHE A 515 36.03 -16.75 36.84
CA PHE A 515 34.81 -16.07 36.44
C PHE A 515 35.02 -14.56 36.41
N VAL A 516 34.63 -13.88 35.34
CA VAL A 516 34.77 -12.43 35.12
C VAL A 516 33.47 -11.70 35.34
N GLY A 517 32.36 -12.20 34.81
CA GLY A 517 31.09 -11.54 34.92
C GLY A 517 30.01 -12.10 34.01
N LEU A 518 28.85 -11.46 34.03
CA LEU A 518 27.67 -11.75 33.20
C LEU A 518 27.34 -10.55 32.32
N THR A 519 26.90 -10.81 31.10
CA THR A 519 26.25 -9.84 30.20
C THR A 519 24.82 -10.27 29.93
N GLY A 520 23.86 -9.37 30.16
CA GLY A 520 22.45 -9.55 29.80
C GLY A 520 22.13 -8.75 28.55
N MET A 521 21.63 -9.40 27.52
CA MET A 521 21.34 -8.78 26.24
C MET A 521 19.90 -9.09 25.80
N ILE A 522 19.34 -8.17 25.04
CA ILE A 522 17.99 -8.28 24.48
C ILE A 522 17.99 -7.65 23.11
N ASP A 523 17.06 -8.05 22.25
CA ASP A 523 16.68 -7.31 21.07
C ASP A 523 15.67 -6.23 21.48
N PRO A 524 16.08 -4.94 21.59
CA PRO A 524 15.26 -3.91 22.18
C PRO A 524 14.04 -3.58 21.32
N VAL A 525 12.97 -3.22 21.99
CA VAL A 525 11.77 -2.70 21.36
C VAL A 525 12.10 -1.42 20.58
N ARG A 526 11.48 -1.23 19.42
CA ARG A 526 11.58 0.03 18.67
C ARG A 526 10.87 1.16 19.46
N PRO A 527 11.48 2.35 19.59
CA PRO A 527 10.92 3.44 20.41
C PRO A 527 9.50 3.87 20.01
N GLU A 528 9.20 3.78 18.70
CA GLU A 528 7.93 4.24 18.12
C GLU A 528 6.78 3.26 18.35
N VAL A 529 7.07 1.98 18.60
CA VAL A 529 6.07 0.91 18.62
C VAL A 529 5.10 1.08 19.79
N LYS A 530 5.56 1.50 20.96
CA LYS A 530 4.68 1.71 22.11
C LYS A 530 3.57 2.72 21.81
N ALA A 531 3.93 3.88 21.27
CA ALA A 531 2.97 4.90 20.86
C ALA A 531 2.02 4.40 19.76
N ALA A 532 2.54 3.61 18.82
CA ALA A 532 1.73 3.00 17.76
C ALA A 532 0.72 1.97 18.31
N ILE A 533 1.08 1.18 19.32
CA ILE A 533 0.16 0.24 20.00
C ILE A 533 -0.94 1.00 20.74
N GLU A 534 -0.61 2.11 21.41
CA GLU A 534 -1.60 2.98 22.06
C GLU A 534 -2.57 3.58 21.02
N GLU A 535 -2.05 4.03 19.87
CA GLU A 535 -2.87 4.52 18.77
C GLU A 535 -3.76 3.42 18.16
N CYS A 536 -3.27 2.19 18.00
CA CYS A 536 -4.07 1.03 17.60
C CYS A 536 -5.27 0.83 18.50
N ARG A 537 -5.06 0.84 19.82
CA ARG A 537 -6.13 0.66 20.81
C ARG A 537 -7.15 1.78 20.76
N ALA A 538 -6.69 3.04 20.66
CA ALA A 538 -7.57 4.19 20.51
C ALA A 538 -8.41 4.10 19.21
N ALA A 539 -7.84 3.52 18.18
CA ALA A 539 -8.47 3.28 16.89
C ALA A 539 -9.38 2.04 16.86
N GLY A 540 -9.51 1.30 17.99
CA GLY A 540 -10.30 0.07 18.06
C GLY A 540 -9.67 -1.12 17.31
N ILE A 541 -8.34 -1.11 17.15
CA ILE A 541 -7.57 -2.17 16.49
C ILE A 541 -6.91 -3.02 17.57
N CYS A 542 -7.01 -4.34 17.47
CA CYS A 542 -6.40 -5.31 18.36
C CYS A 542 -4.98 -5.67 17.87
N PRO A 543 -3.91 -5.23 18.55
CA PRO A 543 -2.56 -5.71 18.26
C PRO A 543 -2.35 -7.10 18.88
N VAL A 544 -1.81 -8.02 18.10
CA VAL A 544 -1.50 -9.41 18.50
C VAL A 544 -0.05 -9.69 18.18
N MET A 545 0.71 -10.17 19.16
CA MET A 545 2.10 -10.60 19.00
C MET A 545 2.16 -12.10 18.74
N ILE A 546 2.87 -12.50 17.69
CA ILE A 546 3.12 -13.90 17.33
C ILE A 546 4.64 -14.10 17.24
N THR A 547 5.20 -15.06 18.00
CA THR A 547 6.66 -15.24 18.03
C THR A 547 7.07 -16.69 18.27
N GLY A 548 8.22 -17.07 17.72
CA GLY A 548 8.90 -18.34 18.06
C GLY A 548 9.60 -18.33 19.43
N ASP A 549 9.71 -17.17 20.10
CA ASP A 549 10.40 -17.01 21.37
C ASP A 549 9.70 -17.69 22.54
N HIS A 550 10.45 -17.79 23.65
CA HIS A 550 9.92 -18.30 24.92
C HIS A 550 8.78 -17.42 25.45
N LYS A 551 7.78 -18.05 26.09
CA LYS A 551 6.58 -17.37 26.62
C LYS A 551 6.93 -16.20 27.56
N ASP A 552 7.90 -16.38 28.44
CA ASP A 552 8.26 -15.34 29.42
C ASP A 552 8.86 -14.10 28.76
N THR A 553 9.73 -14.30 27.75
CA THR A 553 10.28 -13.20 26.92
C THR A 553 9.18 -12.46 26.17
N ALA A 554 8.27 -13.20 25.55
CA ALA A 554 7.15 -12.63 24.81
C ALA A 554 6.21 -11.82 25.73
N VAL A 555 5.92 -12.36 26.92
CA VAL A 555 5.09 -11.69 27.94
C VAL A 555 5.74 -10.40 28.43
N ALA A 556 7.05 -10.41 28.71
CA ALA A 556 7.76 -9.23 29.18
C ALA A 556 7.69 -8.09 28.15
N ILE A 557 8.00 -8.37 26.88
CA ILE A 557 7.95 -7.39 25.79
C ILE A 557 6.51 -6.92 25.53
N ALA A 558 5.54 -7.83 25.55
CA ALA A 558 4.15 -7.48 25.28
C ALA A 558 3.54 -6.60 26.39
N LYS A 559 3.96 -6.80 27.66
CA LYS A 559 3.59 -5.92 28.77
C LYS A 559 4.24 -4.54 28.66
N GLU A 560 5.51 -4.46 28.30
CA GLU A 560 6.23 -3.21 28.06
C GLU A 560 5.54 -2.38 26.96
N LEU A 561 5.14 -3.04 25.88
CA LEU A 561 4.41 -2.44 24.75
C LEU A 561 2.94 -2.13 25.06
N GLY A 562 2.38 -2.72 26.10
CA GLY A 562 0.96 -2.61 26.42
C GLY A 562 0.04 -3.45 25.53
N ILE A 563 0.56 -4.49 24.89
CA ILE A 563 -0.25 -5.45 24.10
C ILE A 563 -1.10 -6.32 25.04
N ILE A 564 -0.56 -6.71 26.19
CA ILE A 564 -1.26 -7.43 27.24
C ILE A 564 -1.08 -6.74 28.58
N THR A 565 -1.97 -7.02 29.52
CA THR A 565 -1.89 -6.54 30.90
C THR A 565 -1.45 -7.64 31.85
N ASP A 566 -1.87 -8.87 31.59
CA ASP A 566 -1.58 -10.04 32.43
C ASP A 566 -0.96 -11.19 31.62
N ALA A 567 -0.13 -12.00 32.27
CA ALA A 567 0.52 -13.16 31.65
C ALA A 567 -0.48 -14.25 31.18
N SER A 568 -1.68 -14.29 31.75
CA SER A 568 -2.76 -15.20 31.32
C SER A 568 -3.31 -14.90 29.93
N GLU A 569 -3.03 -13.70 29.41
CA GLU A 569 -3.37 -13.32 28.02
C GLU A 569 -2.36 -13.86 26.98
N ALA A 570 -1.37 -14.68 27.42
CA ALA A 570 -0.39 -15.31 26.57
C ALA A 570 -0.54 -16.82 26.55
N ILE A 571 -0.40 -17.42 25.35
CA ILE A 571 -0.50 -18.87 25.11
C ILE A 571 0.70 -19.36 24.30
N THR A 572 1.07 -20.64 24.46
CA THR A 572 2.11 -21.30 23.65
C THR A 572 1.51 -22.05 22.47
N GLY A 573 2.35 -22.35 21.44
CA GLY A 573 1.94 -23.19 20.31
C GLY A 573 1.43 -24.56 20.74
N ALA A 574 2.08 -25.20 21.72
CA ALA A 574 1.64 -26.51 22.23
C ALA A 574 0.26 -26.44 22.95
N GLU A 575 -0.02 -25.35 23.66
CA GLU A 575 -1.34 -25.10 24.25
C GLU A 575 -2.38 -24.81 23.15
N LEU A 576 -1.99 -24.14 22.06
CA LEU A 576 -2.85 -23.86 20.91
C LEU A 576 -3.22 -25.15 20.15
N ASP A 577 -2.30 -26.11 20.04
CA ASP A 577 -2.55 -27.42 19.39
C ASP A 577 -3.62 -28.25 20.13
N ALA A 578 -3.76 -28.05 21.42
CA ALA A 578 -4.78 -28.71 22.23
C ALA A 578 -6.21 -28.15 22.01
N ILE A 579 -6.35 -27.02 21.31
CA ILE A 579 -7.64 -26.36 21.04
C ILE A 579 -8.23 -26.88 19.75
N SER A 580 -9.52 -27.28 19.80
CA SER A 580 -10.24 -27.74 18.60
C SER A 580 -10.44 -26.61 17.58
N ASP A 581 -10.63 -26.96 16.30
CA ASP A 581 -10.91 -25.97 15.25
C ASP A 581 -12.29 -25.31 15.41
N GLU A 582 -13.20 -25.92 16.16
CA GLU A 582 -14.48 -25.35 16.51
C GLU A 582 -14.37 -24.24 17.57
N ASP A 583 -13.46 -24.43 18.55
CA ASP A 583 -13.28 -23.51 19.68
C ASP A 583 -12.28 -22.38 19.40
N ILE A 584 -11.39 -22.53 18.42
CA ILE A 584 -10.30 -21.59 18.18
C ILE A 584 -10.79 -20.15 17.91
N CYS A 585 -11.94 -20.01 17.26
CA CYS A 585 -12.53 -18.70 16.97
C CYS A 585 -12.86 -17.88 18.22
N GLU A 586 -13.30 -18.53 19.30
CA GLU A 586 -13.52 -17.84 20.57
C GLU A 586 -12.21 -17.67 21.36
N PHE A 587 -11.29 -18.63 21.23
CA PHE A 587 -10.00 -18.57 21.90
C PHE A 587 -9.14 -17.39 21.46
N VAL A 588 -9.04 -17.12 20.17
CA VAL A 588 -8.19 -16.02 19.66
C VAL A 588 -8.56 -14.65 20.22
N LYS A 589 -9.80 -14.46 20.67
CA LYS A 589 -10.26 -13.20 21.28
C LYS A 589 -9.70 -12.98 22.70
N LYS A 590 -9.21 -14.02 23.35
CA LYS A 590 -8.73 -13.98 24.76
C LYS A 590 -7.24 -13.70 24.86
N TYR A 591 -6.47 -13.99 23.80
CA TYR A 591 -5.03 -13.96 23.82
C TYR A 591 -4.46 -12.87 22.90
N GLY A 592 -3.59 -12.04 23.47
CA GLY A 592 -2.84 -11.03 22.73
C GLY A 592 -1.43 -11.48 22.35
N VAL A 593 -0.96 -12.63 22.90
CA VAL A 593 0.40 -13.14 22.67
C VAL A 593 0.39 -14.65 22.41
N TYR A 594 1.04 -15.04 21.32
CA TYR A 594 1.29 -16.42 20.93
C TYR A 594 2.79 -16.67 20.88
N ALA A 595 3.31 -17.49 21.81
CA ALA A 595 4.73 -17.78 21.97
C ALA A 595 5.06 -19.21 21.51
N ARG A 596 6.33 -19.47 21.13
CA ARG A 596 6.80 -20.78 20.62
C ARG A 596 5.90 -21.35 19.52
N VAL A 597 5.45 -20.49 18.60
CA VAL A 597 4.61 -20.89 17.48
C VAL A 597 5.44 -21.38 16.30
N GLN A 598 4.84 -22.29 15.54
CA GLN A 598 5.34 -22.78 14.25
C GLN A 598 4.57 -22.08 13.11
N PRO A 599 5.01 -22.19 11.85
CA PRO A 599 4.36 -21.54 10.71
C PRO A 599 2.86 -21.89 10.56
N GLU A 600 2.49 -23.13 10.82
CA GLU A 600 1.11 -23.61 10.75
C GLU A 600 0.22 -22.90 11.76
N HIS A 601 0.76 -22.63 12.98
CA HIS A 601 0.03 -21.90 14.01
C HIS A 601 -0.27 -20.45 13.57
N LYS A 602 0.67 -19.77 12.89
CA LYS A 602 0.48 -18.42 12.36
C LYS A 602 -0.72 -18.37 11.41
N THR A 603 -0.78 -19.32 10.48
CA THR A 603 -1.89 -19.42 9.53
C THR A 603 -3.21 -19.73 10.23
N ARG A 604 -3.20 -20.62 11.23
CA ARG A 604 -4.38 -21.00 12.02
C ARG A 604 -4.96 -19.83 12.82
N ILE A 605 -4.10 -19.01 13.45
CA ILE A 605 -4.50 -17.81 14.19
C ILE A 605 -5.15 -16.77 13.24
N VAL A 606 -4.51 -16.49 12.12
CA VAL A 606 -5.02 -15.54 11.12
C VAL A 606 -6.38 -15.99 10.59
N THR A 607 -6.50 -17.28 10.24
CA THR A 607 -7.76 -17.85 9.72
C THR A 607 -8.87 -17.78 10.76
N ALA A 608 -8.57 -18.00 12.04
CA ALA A 608 -9.54 -17.91 13.12
C ALA A 608 -10.06 -16.46 13.32
N TRP A 609 -9.19 -15.48 13.27
CA TRP A 609 -9.60 -14.07 13.31
C TRP A 609 -10.48 -13.69 12.12
N LYS A 610 -10.13 -14.13 10.91
CA LYS A 610 -10.97 -13.93 9.71
C LYS A 610 -12.32 -14.64 9.81
N ALA A 611 -12.37 -15.85 10.35
CA ALA A 611 -13.63 -16.57 10.58
C ALA A 611 -14.55 -15.82 11.55
N ASN A 612 -14.00 -15.07 12.50
CA ASN A 612 -14.75 -14.12 13.34
C ASN A 612 -15.27 -12.88 12.57
N GLY A 613 -14.95 -12.75 11.30
CA GLY A 613 -15.32 -11.59 10.47
C GLY A 613 -14.43 -10.37 10.66
N ALA A 614 -13.31 -10.51 11.36
CA ALA A 614 -12.35 -9.43 11.57
C ALA A 614 -11.43 -9.28 10.35
N ILE A 615 -11.23 -8.05 9.88
CA ILE A 615 -10.23 -7.72 8.87
C ILE A 615 -8.85 -7.77 9.53
N THR A 616 -8.04 -8.74 9.10
CA THR A 616 -6.79 -9.13 9.76
C THR A 616 -5.59 -8.83 8.87
N ALA A 617 -4.63 -8.06 9.41
CA ALA A 617 -3.29 -7.90 8.85
C ALA A 617 -2.32 -8.90 9.48
N MET A 618 -1.37 -9.42 8.69
CA MET A 618 -0.31 -10.32 9.16
C MET A 618 1.04 -9.89 8.62
N THR A 619 2.02 -9.74 9.52
CA THR A 619 3.41 -9.41 9.15
C THR A 619 4.31 -10.64 9.19
N GLY A 620 5.36 -10.64 8.38
CA GLY A 620 6.42 -11.66 8.44
C GLY A 620 7.58 -11.31 7.51
N ASP A 621 8.72 -11.94 7.77
CA ASP A 621 9.97 -11.73 7.02
C ASP A 621 10.52 -13.01 6.38
N GLY A 622 10.20 -14.18 6.92
CA GLY A 622 10.71 -15.47 6.48
C GLY A 622 9.83 -16.21 5.47
N VAL A 623 10.43 -17.14 4.73
CA VAL A 623 9.70 -18.07 3.83
C VAL A 623 8.54 -18.76 4.55
N ASN A 624 8.76 -19.09 5.82
CA ASN A 624 7.78 -19.76 6.68
C ASN A 624 6.54 -18.92 6.99
N ASP A 625 6.63 -17.59 6.79
CA ASP A 625 5.51 -16.67 7.03
C ASP A 625 4.64 -16.46 5.80
N ALA A 626 5.14 -16.81 4.61
CA ALA A 626 4.44 -16.59 3.36
C ALA A 626 3.00 -17.15 3.33
N PRO A 627 2.72 -18.37 3.84
CA PRO A 627 1.35 -18.89 3.90
C PRO A 627 0.42 -18.05 4.79
N SER A 628 0.89 -17.59 5.94
CA SER A 628 0.10 -16.77 6.86
C SER A 628 -0.13 -15.35 6.31
N ILE A 629 0.89 -14.76 5.67
CA ILE A 629 0.79 -13.47 4.96
C ILE A 629 -0.24 -13.56 3.85
N LYS A 630 -0.18 -14.60 3.02
CA LYS A 630 -1.13 -14.82 1.91
C LYS A 630 -2.55 -15.09 2.39
N SER A 631 -2.73 -15.72 3.56
CA SER A 631 -4.05 -16.04 4.11
C SER A 631 -4.73 -14.85 4.78
N ALA A 632 -3.98 -13.82 5.17
CA ALA A 632 -4.51 -12.59 5.77
C ALA A 632 -5.38 -11.80 4.77
N ASP A 633 -6.17 -10.83 5.28
CA ASP A 633 -6.85 -9.86 4.42
C ASP A 633 -5.87 -8.81 3.91
N ILE A 634 -4.79 -8.58 4.67
CA ILE A 634 -3.67 -7.72 4.32
C ILE A 634 -2.39 -8.42 4.70
N GLY A 635 -1.69 -8.90 3.72
CA GLY A 635 -0.34 -9.43 3.88
C GLY A 635 0.68 -8.29 3.92
N VAL A 636 1.55 -8.29 4.94
CA VAL A 636 2.59 -7.26 5.13
C VAL A 636 3.96 -7.92 5.14
N GLY A 637 4.78 -7.63 4.13
CA GLY A 637 6.16 -8.11 4.02
C GLY A 637 7.15 -7.07 4.55
N MET A 638 8.28 -7.54 5.11
CA MET A 638 9.39 -6.69 5.49
C MET A 638 10.22 -6.31 4.25
N GLY A 639 10.67 -5.07 4.17
CA GLY A 639 11.44 -4.57 3.03
C GLY A 639 12.94 -4.80 3.14
N ILE A 640 13.49 -4.71 4.37
CA ILE A 640 14.91 -4.86 4.67
C ILE A 640 15.21 -6.34 4.96
N THR A 641 14.58 -6.91 5.97
CA THR A 641 14.83 -8.29 6.43
C THR A 641 14.02 -9.33 5.67
N GLY A 642 12.94 -8.92 5.00
CA GLY A 642 12.03 -9.83 4.32
C GLY A 642 12.64 -10.51 3.10
N THR A 643 12.35 -11.80 2.96
CA THR A 643 12.70 -12.58 1.76
C THR A 643 11.85 -12.14 0.57
N ASP A 644 12.32 -12.41 -0.65
CA ASP A 644 11.56 -12.12 -1.87
C ASP A 644 10.21 -12.85 -1.90
N VAL A 645 10.15 -14.03 -1.28
CA VAL A 645 8.91 -14.80 -1.14
C VAL A 645 7.86 -14.02 -0.39
N THR A 646 8.21 -13.49 0.79
CA THR A 646 7.29 -12.69 1.60
C THR A 646 6.88 -11.41 0.90
N LYS A 647 7.84 -10.71 0.26
CA LYS A 647 7.56 -9.52 -0.54
C LYS A 647 6.61 -9.80 -1.69
N ASN A 648 6.74 -10.96 -2.37
CA ASN A 648 5.93 -11.31 -3.52
C ASN A 648 4.48 -11.66 -3.17
N VAL A 649 4.24 -12.29 -2.03
CA VAL A 649 2.88 -12.63 -1.58
C VAL A 649 2.19 -11.49 -0.83
N ALA A 650 2.94 -10.51 -0.35
CA ALA A 650 2.43 -9.40 0.43
C ALA A 650 1.62 -8.40 -0.41
N ASP A 651 0.61 -7.81 0.19
CA ASP A 651 -0.18 -6.70 -0.36
C ASP A 651 0.50 -5.34 -0.11
N MET A 652 1.31 -5.26 0.95
CA MET A 652 2.08 -4.09 1.35
C MET A 652 3.47 -4.52 1.82
N VAL A 653 4.50 -3.74 1.49
CA VAL A 653 5.88 -3.94 1.96
C VAL A 653 6.32 -2.72 2.78
N LEU A 654 6.91 -2.97 3.96
CA LEU A 654 7.44 -1.93 4.83
C LEU A 654 8.90 -1.67 4.49
N ALA A 655 9.22 -0.51 3.93
CA ALA A 655 10.61 -0.16 3.56
C ALA A 655 11.54 0.03 4.78
N ASP A 656 10.99 0.16 5.98
CA ASP A 656 11.69 0.38 7.24
C ASP A 656 11.50 -0.75 8.27
N ASP A 657 10.80 -1.80 7.91
CA ASP A 657 10.45 -2.95 8.77
C ASP A 657 9.78 -2.56 10.11
N ASN A 658 9.08 -1.43 10.17
CA ASN A 658 8.58 -0.85 11.40
C ASN A 658 7.06 -1.02 11.58
N PHE A 659 6.63 -1.58 12.71
CA PHE A 659 5.21 -1.73 13.06
C PHE A 659 4.44 -0.39 13.03
N ALA A 660 5.08 0.71 13.46
CA ALA A 660 4.45 2.04 13.46
C ALA A 660 4.05 2.49 12.05
N THR A 661 4.77 2.04 11.03
CA THR A 661 4.44 2.30 9.63
C THR A 661 3.14 1.62 9.21
N ILE A 662 2.82 0.43 9.74
CA ILE A 662 1.53 -0.24 9.50
C ILE A 662 0.39 0.62 10.06
N VAL A 663 0.53 1.10 11.29
CA VAL A 663 -0.49 1.93 11.95
C VAL A 663 -0.71 3.23 11.18
N SER A 664 0.38 3.87 10.75
CA SER A 664 0.33 5.05 9.88
C SER A 664 -0.38 4.76 8.55
N ALA A 665 -0.12 3.60 7.94
CA ALA A 665 -0.78 3.17 6.70
C ALA A 665 -2.28 2.92 6.90
N VAL A 666 -2.70 2.34 8.04
CA VAL A 666 -4.11 2.21 8.39
C VAL A 666 -4.78 3.57 8.51
N GLY A 667 -4.14 4.52 9.20
CA GLY A 667 -4.62 5.90 9.32
C GLY A 667 -4.79 6.58 7.95
N GLU A 668 -3.84 6.37 7.05
CA GLU A 668 -3.88 6.89 5.68
C GLU A 668 -4.98 6.20 4.85
N GLY A 669 -5.16 4.89 4.99
CA GLY A 669 -6.27 4.14 4.36
C GLY A 669 -7.64 4.66 4.79
N ARG A 670 -7.83 4.94 6.09
CA ARG A 670 -9.06 5.58 6.62
C ARG A 670 -9.27 6.96 6.02
N ARG A 671 -8.22 7.79 5.93
CA ARG A 671 -8.27 9.11 5.32
C ARG A 671 -8.68 9.06 3.85
N ILE A 672 -8.06 8.16 3.09
CA ILE A 672 -8.36 7.99 1.66
C ILE A 672 -9.83 7.63 1.48
N TYR A 673 -10.32 6.67 2.23
CA TYR A 673 -11.71 6.25 2.16
C TYR A 673 -12.69 7.37 2.57
N ASP A 674 -12.40 8.11 3.65
CA ASP A 674 -13.22 9.26 4.07
C ASP A 674 -13.28 10.32 2.96
N ASN A 675 -12.16 10.61 2.31
CA ASN A 675 -12.09 11.58 1.23
C ASN A 675 -12.82 11.11 -0.04
N ILE A 676 -12.72 9.82 -0.37
CA ILE A 676 -13.51 9.22 -1.45
C ILE A 676 -14.99 9.38 -1.16
N ARG A 677 -15.45 9.10 0.06
CA ARG A 677 -16.85 9.30 0.45
C ARG A 677 -17.30 10.75 0.34
N LYS A 678 -16.45 11.72 0.69
CA LYS A 678 -16.74 13.15 0.54
C LYS A 678 -16.92 13.52 -0.94
N ALA A 679 -16.02 13.04 -1.80
CA ALA A 679 -16.11 13.27 -3.24
C ALA A 679 -17.36 12.61 -3.87
N ILE A 680 -17.67 11.36 -3.47
CA ILE A 680 -18.88 10.66 -3.92
C ILE A 680 -20.14 11.41 -3.48
N GLN A 681 -20.20 11.84 -2.20
CA GLN A 681 -21.34 12.61 -1.68
C GLN A 681 -21.54 13.91 -2.46
N PHE A 682 -20.45 14.61 -2.75
CA PHE A 682 -20.45 15.84 -3.52
C PHE A 682 -21.03 15.62 -4.93
N LEU A 683 -20.44 14.71 -5.69
CA LEU A 683 -20.85 14.42 -7.07
C LEU A 683 -22.30 13.92 -7.16
N LEU A 684 -22.70 13.03 -6.23
CA LEU A 684 -24.09 12.54 -6.24
C LEU A 684 -25.12 13.60 -5.82
N ALA A 685 -24.75 14.51 -4.90
CA ALA A 685 -25.65 15.61 -4.51
C ALA A 685 -25.79 16.64 -5.64
N SER A 686 -24.71 16.94 -6.36
CA SER A 686 -24.72 17.80 -7.55
C SER A 686 -25.61 17.24 -8.63
N ASN A 687 -25.34 16.03 -9.09
CA ASN A 687 -26.18 15.37 -10.11
C ASN A 687 -27.66 15.24 -9.68
N MET A 688 -27.94 15.00 -8.39
CA MET A 688 -29.30 14.97 -7.88
C MET A 688 -29.98 16.33 -8.02
N SER A 689 -29.23 17.43 -7.77
CA SER A 689 -29.78 18.79 -7.92
C SER A 689 -30.08 19.15 -9.37
N GLU A 690 -29.20 18.75 -10.29
CA GLU A 690 -29.41 18.93 -11.72
C GLU A 690 -30.62 18.17 -12.23
N VAL A 691 -30.72 16.87 -11.90
CA VAL A 691 -31.85 16.01 -12.30
C VAL A 691 -33.18 16.58 -11.77
N LEU A 692 -33.24 16.89 -10.48
CA LEU A 692 -34.44 17.44 -9.87
C LEU A 692 -34.77 18.83 -10.43
N GLY A 693 -33.77 19.68 -10.66
CA GLY A 693 -33.95 21.00 -11.25
C GLY A 693 -34.55 20.93 -12.66
N VAL A 694 -33.96 20.13 -13.54
CA VAL A 694 -34.49 19.92 -14.90
C VAL A 694 -35.88 19.26 -14.87
N PHE A 695 -36.08 18.27 -13.99
CA PHE A 695 -37.36 17.59 -13.85
C PHE A 695 -38.50 18.55 -13.43
N PHE A 696 -38.28 19.32 -12.34
CA PHE A 696 -39.33 20.26 -11.85
C PHE A 696 -39.53 21.43 -12.81
N ALA A 697 -38.49 22.00 -13.41
CA ALA A 697 -38.62 23.03 -14.43
C ALA A 697 -39.44 22.55 -15.63
N THR A 698 -39.20 21.33 -16.07
CA THR A 698 -39.97 20.71 -17.17
C THR A 698 -41.43 20.55 -16.81
N LEU A 699 -41.74 20.09 -15.58
CA LEU A 699 -43.14 20.01 -15.09
C LEU A 699 -43.82 21.40 -14.99
N MET A 700 -43.01 22.44 -14.70
CA MET A 700 -43.51 23.84 -14.65
C MET A 700 -43.57 24.48 -16.05
N GLY A 701 -43.12 23.79 -17.07
CA GLY A 701 -43.24 24.21 -18.47
C GLY A 701 -42.12 25.08 -19.02
N PHE A 702 -40.92 25.09 -18.38
CA PHE A 702 -39.75 25.84 -18.88
C PHE A 702 -38.48 25.00 -18.94
N VAL A 703 -37.50 25.45 -19.67
CA VAL A 703 -36.16 24.86 -19.76
C VAL A 703 -35.24 25.57 -18.77
N LEU A 704 -34.79 24.84 -17.73
CA LEU A 704 -33.90 25.41 -16.71
C LEU A 704 -32.54 25.70 -17.28
N LEU A 705 -31.92 24.67 -17.88
CA LEU A 705 -30.57 24.67 -18.45
C LEU A 705 -30.51 23.78 -19.69
N ASN A 706 -29.72 24.16 -20.65
CA ASN A 706 -29.43 23.34 -21.82
C ASN A 706 -28.38 22.26 -21.52
N PRO A 707 -28.28 21.16 -22.33
CA PRO A 707 -27.28 20.09 -22.13
C PRO A 707 -25.84 20.60 -22.00
N VAL A 708 -25.49 21.63 -22.77
CA VAL A 708 -24.14 22.25 -22.75
C VAL A 708 -23.82 22.89 -21.41
N HIS A 709 -24.82 23.50 -20.77
CA HIS A 709 -24.66 24.12 -19.44
C HIS A 709 -24.39 23.08 -18.35
N LEU A 710 -25.16 21.99 -18.35
CA LEU A 710 -25.01 20.90 -17.42
C LEU A 710 -23.66 20.21 -17.57
N LEU A 711 -23.23 20.02 -18.83
CA LEU A 711 -21.91 19.44 -19.08
C LEU A 711 -20.78 20.36 -18.60
N PHE A 712 -20.93 21.69 -18.75
CA PHE A 712 -19.97 22.64 -18.21
C PHE A 712 -19.91 22.56 -16.67
N ILE A 713 -21.06 22.46 -16.00
CA ILE A 713 -21.15 22.31 -14.56
C ILE A 713 -20.40 21.04 -14.14
N ASN A 714 -20.77 19.88 -14.66
CA ASN A 714 -20.15 18.59 -14.36
C ASN A 714 -18.63 18.60 -14.55
N LEU A 715 -18.16 19.24 -15.64
CA LEU A 715 -16.74 19.28 -15.99
C LEU A 715 -15.93 20.28 -15.15
N VAL A 716 -16.45 21.50 -14.94
CA VAL A 716 -15.71 22.62 -14.35
C VAL A 716 -16.02 22.77 -12.85
N THR A 717 -17.29 22.73 -12.47
CA THR A 717 -17.68 23.03 -11.09
C THR A 717 -17.72 21.78 -10.21
N ASP A 718 -17.78 20.59 -10.79
CA ASP A 718 -17.86 19.32 -10.06
C ASP A 718 -16.53 18.56 -10.02
N CYS A 719 -15.91 18.31 -11.18
CA CYS A 719 -14.71 17.47 -11.22
C CYS A 719 -13.55 18.06 -10.41
N PHE A 720 -13.27 19.38 -10.53
CA PHE A 720 -12.13 20.00 -9.84
C PHE A 720 -12.31 20.05 -8.31
N PRO A 721 -13.48 20.47 -7.76
CA PRO A 721 -13.71 20.38 -6.32
C PRO A 721 -13.74 18.95 -5.80
N ALA A 722 -14.29 17.98 -6.53
CA ALA A 722 -14.27 16.58 -6.14
C ALA A 722 -12.83 16.03 -5.98
N LEU A 723 -11.94 16.34 -6.94
CA LEU A 723 -10.51 15.99 -6.84
C LEU A 723 -9.85 16.69 -5.64
N ALA A 724 -10.18 17.98 -5.40
CA ALA A 724 -9.64 18.74 -4.29
C ALA A 724 -10.09 18.18 -2.92
N LEU A 725 -11.34 17.68 -2.81
CA LEU A 725 -11.85 16.98 -1.63
C LEU A 725 -11.09 15.66 -1.39
N GLY A 726 -10.72 14.95 -2.46
CA GLY A 726 -9.88 13.77 -2.39
C GLY A 726 -8.49 14.02 -1.75
N MET A 727 -8.01 15.26 -1.80
CA MET A 727 -6.73 15.68 -1.23
C MET A 727 -6.84 16.24 0.20
N GLU A 728 -8.02 16.24 0.82
CA GLU A 728 -8.23 16.77 2.17
C GLU A 728 -7.38 16.03 3.21
N LYS A 729 -6.96 16.75 4.25
CA LYS A 729 -6.19 16.17 5.36
C LYS A 729 -7.06 15.24 6.19
N ALA A 730 -6.41 14.29 6.88
CA ALA A 730 -7.10 13.44 7.86
C ALA A 730 -7.80 14.29 8.93
N GLU A 731 -8.99 13.88 9.34
CA GLU A 731 -9.66 14.49 10.48
C GLU A 731 -8.96 14.08 11.79
N PRO A 732 -8.88 14.95 12.81
CA PRO A 732 -8.14 14.66 14.04
C PRO A 732 -8.61 13.41 14.79
N ASP A 733 -9.80 12.93 14.53
CA ASP A 733 -10.41 11.76 15.16
C ASP A 733 -10.34 10.49 14.30
N THR A 734 -9.64 10.50 13.17
CA THR A 734 -9.54 9.36 12.25
C THR A 734 -9.03 8.10 12.95
N MET A 735 -8.05 8.23 13.86
CA MET A 735 -7.50 7.13 14.64
C MET A 735 -8.10 7.04 16.07
N ASN A 736 -9.20 7.75 16.34
CA ASN A 736 -9.97 7.63 17.59
C ASN A 736 -11.37 7.05 17.35
N ARG A 737 -11.61 6.55 16.15
CA ARG A 737 -12.88 5.91 15.76
C ARG A 737 -12.66 4.40 15.59
N PRO A 738 -13.66 3.56 15.93
CA PRO A 738 -13.57 2.12 15.65
C PRO A 738 -13.47 1.87 14.13
N PRO A 739 -12.91 0.72 13.72
CA PRO A 739 -12.82 0.32 12.33
C PRO A 739 -14.21 0.25 11.69
N ARG A 740 -14.29 0.64 10.44
CA ARG A 740 -15.48 0.49 9.61
C ARG A 740 -15.75 -0.99 9.31
N ASN A 741 -17.02 -1.37 9.23
CA ASN A 741 -17.38 -2.69 8.72
C ASN A 741 -17.14 -2.74 7.20
N SER A 742 -16.37 -3.71 6.72
CA SER A 742 -16.07 -3.89 5.29
C SER A 742 -17.30 -4.19 4.43
N LYS A 743 -18.39 -4.69 5.04
CA LYS A 743 -19.67 -4.98 4.38
C LYS A 743 -20.54 -3.75 4.17
N ASP A 744 -20.25 -2.63 4.85
CA ASP A 744 -21.03 -1.42 4.73
C ASP A 744 -21.07 -0.92 3.27
N GLY A 745 -22.28 -0.55 2.83
CA GLY A 745 -22.47 0.07 1.52
C GLY A 745 -21.94 1.51 1.49
N ILE A 746 -21.84 2.07 0.28
CA ILE A 746 -21.41 3.47 0.07
C ILE A 746 -22.31 4.45 0.83
N PHE A 747 -23.61 4.18 0.88
CA PHE A 747 -24.60 5.02 1.55
C PHE A 747 -24.71 4.83 3.08
N ALA A 748 -23.89 3.96 3.66
CA ALA A 748 -23.88 3.74 5.11
C ALA A 748 -23.55 5.02 5.88
N GLY A 749 -24.01 5.10 7.14
CA GLY A 749 -23.77 6.26 8.01
C GLY A 749 -24.55 7.52 7.62
N GLY A 750 -25.67 7.39 6.89
CA GLY A 750 -26.58 8.50 6.56
C GLY A 750 -26.21 9.28 5.29
N LEU A 751 -25.22 8.84 4.52
CA LEU A 751 -24.81 9.53 3.29
C LEU A 751 -25.95 9.64 2.27
N GLY A 752 -26.80 8.63 2.15
CA GLY A 752 -27.95 8.68 1.26
C GLY A 752 -28.93 9.81 1.60
N PHE A 753 -29.24 10.02 2.89
CA PHE A 753 -30.06 11.16 3.33
C PHE A 753 -29.35 12.48 3.00
N ASP A 754 -28.05 12.55 3.26
CA ASP A 754 -27.27 13.77 3.01
C ASP A 754 -27.29 14.15 1.52
N VAL A 755 -27.12 13.20 0.60
CA VAL A 755 -27.23 13.41 -0.85
C VAL A 755 -28.60 13.94 -1.25
N VAL A 756 -29.68 13.34 -0.75
CA VAL A 756 -31.04 13.72 -1.14
C VAL A 756 -31.39 15.12 -0.64
N TYR A 757 -31.19 15.45 0.65
CA TYR A 757 -31.56 16.78 1.14
C TYR A 757 -30.69 17.89 0.53
N GLN A 758 -29.40 17.61 0.28
CA GLN A 758 -28.47 18.56 -0.34
C GLN A 758 -28.86 18.83 -1.79
N GLY A 759 -29.15 17.79 -2.57
CA GLY A 759 -29.67 17.93 -3.93
C GLY A 759 -30.99 18.72 -3.99
N VAL A 760 -31.96 18.41 -3.11
CA VAL A 760 -33.22 19.15 -3.01
C VAL A 760 -32.95 20.63 -2.64
N LEU A 761 -32.04 20.91 -1.71
CA LEU A 761 -31.71 22.27 -1.30
C LEU A 761 -31.17 23.09 -2.47
N VAL A 762 -30.19 22.58 -3.21
CA VAL A 762 -29.60 23.24 -4.37
C VAL A 762 -30.64 23.42 -5.46
N THR A 763 -31.51 22.45 -5.70
CA THR A 763 -32.65 22.56 -6.64
C THR A 763 -33.57 23.72 -6.28
N ILE A 764 -33.99 23.85 -5.02
CA ILE A 764 -34.86 24.94 -4.58
C ILE A 764 -34.21 26.30 -4.78
N ILE A 765 -32.92 26.43 -4.41
CA ILE A 765 -32.16 27.67 -4.58
C ILE A 765 -32.04 28.03 -6.06
N THR A 766 -31.76 27.09 -6.93
CA THR A 766 -31.62 27.29 -8.38
C THR A 766 -32.93 27.69 -9.05
N LEU A 767 -34.02 27.00 -8.72
CA LEU A 767 -35.37 27.38 -9.23
C LEU A 767 -35.78 28.74 -8.75
N ALA A 768 -35.48 29.12 -7.51
CA ALA A 768 -35.72 30.45 -7.00
C ALA A 768 -34.91 31.52 -7.78
N ALA A 769 -33.64 31.24 -8.08
CA ALA A 769 -32.79 32.11 -8.88
C ALA A 769 -33.37 32.33 -10.30
N TYR A 770 -33.84 31.22 -10.93
CA TYR A 770 -34.51 31.32 -12.24
C TYR A 770 -35.72 32.22 -12.20
N LEU A 771 -36.63 32.02 -11.24
CA LEU A 771 -37.85 32.83 -11.11
C LEU A 771 -37.56 34.33 -10.78
N ILE A 772 -36.52 34.60 -9.96
CA ILE A 772 -36.06 35.97 -9.68
C ILE A 772 -35.51 36.59 -10.96
N GLY A 773 -34.69 35.90 -11.73
CA GLY A 773 -34.16 36.37 -13.01
C GLY A 773 -35.28 36.69 -14.02
N ALA A 774 -36.27 35.79 -14.13
CA ALA A 774 -37.43 36.04 -14.94
C ALA A 774 -38.22 37.29 -14.46
N SER A 775 -38.35 37.53 -13.15
CA SER A 775 -38.97 38.73 -12.63
C SER A 775 -38.22 40.02 -13.03
N PHE A 776 -36.88 40.00 -13.02
CA PHE A 776 -36.08 41.14 -13.47
C PHE A 776 -36.27 41.45 -14.95
N GLU A 777 -36.33 40.42 -15.80
CA GLU A 777 -36.55 40.57 -17.23
C GLU A 777 -37.91 41.17 -17.55
N PHE A 778 -38.94 40.87 -16.76
CA PHE A 778 -40.30 41.44 -16.90
C PHE A 778 -40.57 42.62 -15.98
N GLY A 779 -39.50 43.39 -15.62
CA GLY A 779 -39.63 44.68 -14.92
C GLY A 779 -40.15 44.59 -13.47
N GLY A 780 -40.01 43.44 -12.83
CA GLY A 780 -40.45 43.19 -11.46
C GLY A 780 -41.89 42.68 -11.34
N ASP A 781 -42.57 42.42 -12.41
CA ASP A 781 -43.92 41.84 -12.44
C ASP A 781 -43.87 40.32 -12.34
N TRP A 782 -44.08 39.79 -11.15
CA TRP A 782 -44.11 38.34 -10.87
C TRP A 782 -45.19 37.56 -11.64
N PHE A 783 -46.36 38.19 -11.95
CA PHE A 783 -47.39 37.54 -12.71
C PHE A 783 -47.04 37.44 -14.19
N ALA A 784 -46.39 38.46 -14.74
CA ALA A 784 -45.84 38.42 -16.10
C ALA A 784 -44.73 37.41 -16.21
N ALA A 785 -43.84 37.40 -15.24
CA ALA A 785 -42.72 36.41 -15.16
C ALA A 785 -43.26 34.96 -15.11
N LEU A 786 -44.26 34.65 -14.31
CA LEU A 786 -44.85 33.31 -14.25
C LEU A 786 -45.64 32.91 -15.51
N ARG A 787 -46.22 33.89 -16.26
CA ARG A 787 -46.89 33.57 -17.53
C ARG A 787 -45.91 33.24 -18.66
N ASN A 788 -44.76 33.95 -18.69
CA ASN A 788 -43.76 33.85 -19.74
C ASN A 788 -42.52 33.16 -19.26
N VAL A 789 -42.63 32.30 -18.23
CA VAL A 789 -41.49 31.64 -17.55
C VAL A 789 -40.60 30.85 -18.51
N GLY A 790 -41.17 30.32 -19.62
CA GLY A 790 -40.44 29.54 -20.61
C GLY A 790 -39.49 30.34 -21.51
N GLU A 791 -39.56 31.66 -21.51
CA GLU A 791 -38.82 32.56 -22.44
C GLU A 791 -37.74 33.41 -21.76
N SER A 792 -37.46 33.19 -20.47
CA SER A 792 -36.53 34.05 -19.72
C SER A 792 -35.06 33.67 -19.90
N GLY A 793 -34.33 34.49 -20.62
CA GLY A 793 -32.87 34.40 -20.75
C GLY A 793 -32.14 34.82 -19.47
N HIS A 794 -32.61 35.86 -18.74
CA HIS A 794 -32.09 36.24 -17.43
C HIS A 794 -32.26 35.15 -16.41
N GLY A 795 -33.47 34.50 -16.42
CA GLY A 795 -33.74 33.34 -15.54
C GLY A 795 -32.77 32.21 -15.74
N MET A 796 -32.50 31.80 -16.98
CA MET A 796 -31.55 30.74 -17.32
C MET A 796 -30.12 31.09 -16.88
N THR A 797 -29.65 32.33 -17.15
CA THR A 797 -28.30 32.77 -16.80
C THR A 797 -28.10 32.83 -15.28
N MET A 798 -29.09 33.36 -14.54
CA MET A 798 -29.04 33.37 -13.08
C MET A 798 -29.08 31.98 -12.46
N ALA A 799 -29.90 31.07 -13.02
CA ALA A 799 -29.97 29.67 -12.58
C ALA A 799 -28.61 28.97 -12.78
N PHE A 800 -27.99 29.15 -13.94
CA PHE A 800 -26.67 28.58 -14.25
C PHE A 800 -25.60 29.09 -13.26
N LEU A 801 -25.49 30.40 -13.07
CA LEU A 801 -24.56 31.00 -12.12
C LEU A 801 -24.80 30.51 -10.69
N THR A 802 -26.08 30.50 -10.27
CA THR A 802 -26.44 30.09 -8.91
C THR A 802 -26.15 28.64 -8.67
N MET A 803 -26.51 27.73 -9.59
CA MET A 803 -26.23 26.29 -9.46
C MET A 803 -24.71 26.04 -9.40
N SER A 804 -23.95 26.58 -10.35
CA SER A 804 -22.49 26.46 -10.39
C SER A 804 -21.84 26.93 -9.07
N MET A 805 -22.30 28.07 -8.53
CA MET A 805 -21.74 28.60 -7.27
C MET A 805 -22.22 27.83 -6.05
N CYS A 806 -23.45 27.33 -6.03
CA CYS A 806 -23.95 26.46 -4.96
C CYS A 806 -23.04 25.25 -4.80
N GLU A 807 -22.68 24.60 -5.89
CA GLU A 807 -21.84 23.40 -5.86
C GLU A 807 -20.42 23.72 -5.38
N ILE A 808 -19.83 24.79 -5.87
CA ILE A 808 -18.52 25.24 -5.39
C ILE A 808 -18.56 25.53 -3.87
N PHE A 809 -19.56 26.30 -3.38
CA PHE A 809 -19.68 26.57 -1.95
C PHE A 809 -20.02 25.32 -1.14
N HIS A 810 -20.82 24.42 -1.71
CA HIS A 810 -21.14 23.15 -1.09
C HIS A 810 -19.92 22.24 -0.91
N SER A 811 -18.96 22.28 -1.83
CA SER A 811 -17.71 21.54 -1.70
C SER A 811 -16.93 21.90 -0.42
N PHE A 812 -17.00 23.18 0.03
CA PHE A 812 -16.42 23.58 1.32
C PHE A 812 -17.15 22.96 2.50
N ASN A 813 -18.46 22.79 2.44
CA ASN A 813 -19.24 22.10 3.46
C ASN A 813 -18.78 20.63 3.60
N LEU A 814 -18.42 20.00 2.48
CA LEU A 814 -18.04 18.59 2.44
C LEU A 814 -16.57 18.32 2.80
N ARG A 815 -15.78 19.32 3.18
CA ARG A 815 -14.46 19.11 3.79
C ARG A 815 -14.54 18.24 5.04
N SER A 816 -15.65 18.26 5.75
CA SER A 816 -16.02 17.25 6.75
C SER A 816 -17.49 16.91 6.62
N GLN A 817 -17.81 15.61 6.71
CA GLN A 817 -19.19 15.13 6.62
C GLN A 817 -20.03 15.55 7.85
N ARG A 818 -19.42 15.61 9.04
CA ARG A 818 -20.13 15.84 10.31
C ARG A 818 -19.68 17.08 11.07
N LYS A 819 -18.38 17.46 11.00
CA LYS A 819 -17.86 18.65 11.69
C LYS A 819 -18.20 19.92 10.93
N SER A 820 -18.30 21.03 11.67
CA SER A 820 -18.51 22.34 11.06
C SER A 820 -17.28 22.78 10.28
N VAL A 821 -17.48 23.33 9.08
CA VAL A 821 -16.40 23.86 8.25
C VAL A 821 -15.61 24.97 8.97
N PHE A 822 -16.28 25.73 9.87
CA PHE A 822 -15.68 26.81 10.65
C PHE A 822 -14.76 26.32 11.77
N THR A 823 -14.85 25.04 12.15
CA THR A 823 -14.00 24.44 13.21
C THR A 823 -12.81 23.68 12.67
N LEU A 824 -12.71 23.50 11.36
CA LEU A 824 -11.63 22.77 10.73
C LEU A 824 -10.32 23.57 10.78
N LYS A 825 -9.28 22.96 11.36
CA LYS A 825 -7.93 23.51 11.39
C LYS A 825 -7.23 23.24 10.05
N GLY A 826 -6.75 24.29 9.41
CA GLY A 826 -6.02 24.21 8.15
C GLY A 826 -6.88 24.48 6.92
N GLN A 827 -6.24 24.88 5.84
CA GLN A 827 -6.89 25.24 4.58
C GLN A 827 -6.51 24.23 3.49
N ASN A 828 -7.46 23.85 2.66
CA ASN A 828 -7.21 23.10 1.44
C ASN A 828 -6.94 24.09 0.29
N LYS A 829 -5.66 24.32 0.01
CA LYS A 829 -5.25 25.28 -1.04
C LYS A 829 -5.73 24.85 -2.43
N VAL A 830 -5.84 23.55 -2.68
CA VAL A 830 -6.31 23.01 -3.97
C VAL A 830 -7.79 23.33 -4.16
N LEU A 831 -8.59 23.21 -3.09
CA LEU A 831 -10.02 23.56 -3.12
C LEU A 831 -10.24 25.05 -3.35
N TRP A 832 -9.42 25.91 -2.72
CA TRP A 832 -9.46 27.36 -2.99
C TRP A 832 -9.08 27.69 -4.44
N ALA A 833 -8.07 27.02 -5.00
CA ALA A 833 -7.68 27.18 -6.39
C ALA A 833 -8.79 26.71 -7.35
N ALA A 834 -9.43 25.57 -7.05
CA ALA A 834 -10.58 25.07 -7.81
C ALA A 834 -11.75 26.07 -7.77
N MET A 835 -12.08 26.62 -6.58
CA MET A 835 -13.14 27.63 -6.44
C MET A 835 -12.85 28.87 -7.28
N LEU A 836 -11.66 29.45 -7.16
CA LEU A 836 -11.30 30.65 -7.91
C LEU A 836 -11.27 30.41 -9.41
N GLY A 837 -10.75 29.24 -9.84
CA GLY A 837 -10.71 28.86 -11.25
C GLY A 837 -12.11 28.66 -11.83
N SER A 838 -12.98 27.93 -11.11
CA SER A 838 -14.36 27.71 -11.53
C SER A 838 -15.18 29.01 -11.55
N LEU A 839 -15.02 29.89 -10.53
CA LEU A 839 -15.65 31.19 -10.51
C LEU A 839 -15.23 32.04 -11.70
N LEU A 840 -13.92 32.09 -12.00
CA LEU A 840 -13.39 32.83 -13.13
C LEU A 840 -13.95 32.32 -14.46
N LEU A 841 -13.94 30.98 -14.66
CA LEU A 841 -14.45 30.37 -15.89
C LEU A 841 -15.96 30.57 -16.06
N THR A 842 -16.74 30.43 -14.99
CA THR A 842 -18.19 30.65 -15.00
C THR A 842 -18.51 32.11 -15.32
N THR A 843 -17.80 33.05 -14.69
CA THR A 843 -17.98 34.50 -14.98
C THR A 843 -17.60 34.82 -16.42
N LEU A 844 -16.51 34.26 -16.93
CA LEU A 844 -16.07 34.46 -18.30
C LEU A 844 -17.12 33.97 -19.32
N VAL A 845 -17.75 32.84 -19.07
CA VAL A 845 -18.77 32.25 -19.95
C VAL A 845 -20.04 33.11 -19.95
N ILE A 846 -20.38 33.80 -18.85
CA ILE A 846 -21.59 34.60 -18.72
C ILE A 846 -21.36 36.02 -19.23
N GLU A 847 -20.20 36.66 -18.93
CA GLU A 847 -19.98 38.10 -19.11
C GLU A 847 -19.25 38.43 -20.43
N VAL A 848 -18.54 37.47 -21.06
CA VAL A 848 -17.88 37.73 -22.35
C VAL A 848 -18.86 37.58 -23.49
N GLY A 849 -19.36 38.67 -24.05
CA GLY A 849 -20.50 38.70 -24.98
C GLY A 849 -20.46 37.70 -26.14
N PRO A 850 -19.34 37.45 -26.85
CA PRO A 850 -19.26 36.39 -27.88
C PRO A 850 -19.46 35.00 -27.27
N ILE A 851 -18.88 34.74 -26.09
CA ILE A 851 -18.95 33.43 -25.43
C ILE A 851 -20.36 33.26 -24.84
N ALA A 852 -20.89 34.24 -24.16
CA ALA A 852 -22.24 34.21 -23.57
C ALA A 852 -23.29 33.88 -24.63
N ARG A 853 -23.23 34.58 -25.77
CA ARG A 853 -24.14 34.28 -26.91
C ARG A 853 -23.97 32.87 -27.46
N ALA A 854 -22.73 32.42 -27.53
CA ALA A 854 -22.45 31.06 -28.00
C ALA A 854 -23.05 30.00 -27.06
N PHE A 855 -23.06 30.23 -25.76
CA PHE A 855 -23.71 29.38 -24.77
C PHE A 855 -25.24 29.65 -24.64
N GLY A 856 -25.80 30.60 -25.37
CA GLY A 856 -27.22 30.96 -25.28
C GLY A 856 -27.59 31.76 -24.01
N PHE A 857 -26.58 32.38 -23.35
CA PHE A 857 -26.79 33.22 -22.17
C PHE A 857 -27.11 34.66 -22.53
N THR A 858 -27.96 35.29 -21.74
CA THR A 858 -28.21 36.69 -21.72
C THR A 858 -27.33 37.35 -20.67
N MET A 859 -26.65 38.46 -21.03
CA MET A 859 -25.83 39.23 -20.08
C MET A 859 -26.70 39.76 -18.93
N ILE A 860 -26.26 39.54 -17.70
CA ILE A 860 -26.98 39.96 -16.51
C ILE A 860 -26.29 41.17 -15.84
N GLY A 861 -27.08 41.98 -15.12
CA GLY A 861 -26.54 43.13 -14.38
C GLY A 861 -25.84 42.72 -13.08
N ILE A 862 -25.04 43.66 -12.53
CA ILE A 862 -24.34 43.44 -11.24
C ILE A 862 -25.29 43.04 -10.11
N THR A 863 -26.52 43.59 -10.09
CA THR A 863 -27.53 43.28 -9.05
C THR A 863 -27.97 41.80 -9.15
N GLU A 864 -28.24 41.34 -10.35
CA GLU A 864 -28.64 39.94 -10.63
C GLU A 864 -27.52 38.98 -10.31
N TYR A 865 -26.27 39.37 -10.69
CA TYR A 865 -25.09 38.61 -10.34
C TYR A 865 -24.88 38.51 -8.82
N ALA A 866 -25.01 39.61 -8.09
CA ALA A 866 -24.89 39.63 -6.63
C ALA A 866 -25.99 38.81 -5.93
N ILE A 867 -27.21 38.85 -6.44
CA ILE A 867 -28.34 38.06 -5.93
C ILE A 867 -28.04 36.56 -6.17
N SER A 868 -27.57 36.18 -7.34
CA SER A 868 -27.23 34.80 -7.66
C SER A 868 -26.14 34.25 -6.72
N ILE A 869 -25.07 34.99 -6.48
CA ILE A 869 -24.02 34.63 -5.51
C ILE A 869 -24.57 34.60 -4.08
N GLY A 870 -25.41 35.58 -3.69
CA GLY A 870 -26.05 35.61 -2.37
C GLY A 870 -26.94 34.40 -2.10
N LEU A 871 -27.71 33.95 -3.09
CA LEU A 871 -28.52 32.77 -3.03
C LEU A 871 -27.64 31.52 -2.90
N ALA A 872 -26.57 31.41 -3.68
CA ALA A 872 -25.66 30.30 -3.64
C ALA A 872 -24.96 30.14 -2.27
N ILE A 873 -24.61 31.23 -1.62
CA ILE A 873 -23.99 31.21 -0.28
C ILE A 873 -24.94 30.59 0.77
N LEU A 874 -26.25 30.63 0.59
CA LEU A 874 -27.21 30.04 1.53
C LEU A 874 -27.03 28.54 1.73
N VAL A 875 -26.40 27.85 0.80
CA VAL A 875 -26.11 26.41 0.97
C VAL A 875 -25.22 26.17 2.21
N ILE A 876 -24.32 27.10 2.55
CA ILE A 876 -23.43 26.94 3.69
C ILE A 876 -24.18 26.91 5.02
N PRO A 877 -24.93 27.96 5.42
CA PRO A 877 -25.60 27.98 6.73
C PRO A 877 -26.69 26.92 6.85
N VAL A 878 -27.38 26.54 5.77
CA VAL A 878 -28.38 25.49 5.83
C VAL A 878 -27.75 24.13 6.09
N VAL A 879 -26.70 23.76 5.37
CA VAL A 879 -25.99 22.49 5.59
C VAL A 879 -25.33 22.44 6.97
N GLU A 880 -24.73 23.54 7.43
CA GLU A 880 -24.14 23.64 8.78
C GLU A 880 -25.19 23.48 9.87
N THR A 881 -26.39 24.00 9.67
CA THR A 881 -27.50 23.81 10.60
C THR A 881 -27.93 22.32 10.67
N VAL A 882 -28.04 21.66 9.53
CA VAL A 882 -28.37 20.22 9.49
C VAL A 882 -27.28 19.41 10.19
N LYS A 883 -26.00 19.69 9.92
CA LYS A 883 -24.88 19.06 10.62
C LYS A 883 -24.92 19.30 12.14
N LEU A 884 -25.35 20.47 12.59
CA LEU A 884 -25.51 20.74 14.01
C LEU A 884 -26.57 19.81 14.62
N PHE A 885 -27.74 19.67 13.99
CA PHE A 885 -28.78 18.74 14.44
C PHE A 885 -28.30 17.28 14.43
N GLN A 886 -27.62 16.85 13.37
CA GLN A 886 -27.04 15.51 13.29
C GLN A 886 -26.05 15.23 14.43
N ARG A 887 -25.18 16.19 14.77
CA ARG A 887 -24.26 16.08 15.91
C ARG A 887 -24.99 16.03 17.26
N MET A 888 -26.09 16.75 17.40
CA MET A 888 -26.91 16.69 18.62
C MET A 888 -27.59 15.33 18.75
N ALA A 889 -28.14 14.80 17.66
CA ALA A 889 -28.79 13.50 17.63
C ALA A 889 -27.81 12.33 17.87
N SER A 890 -26.56 12.45 17.44
CA SER A 890 -25.55 11.41 17.63
C SER A 890 -24.94 11.36 19.06
N LYS A 891 -25.21 12.36 19.91
CA LYS A 891 -24.77 12.38 21.32
C LYS A 891 -25.77 11.70 22.28
N HIS A 892 -26.94 11.39 21.79
CA HIS A 892 -27.97 10.59 22.46
C HIS A 892 -28.02 9.17 21.91
#